data_f23a2822dd81a32167891f9a281a0298
#
_entry.id   f23a2822dd81a32167891f9a281a0298
#
_cell.length_a   1.000
_cell.length_b   1.000
_cell.length_c   1.000
_cell.angle_alpha   90.00
_cell.angle_beta   90.00
_cell.angle_gamma   90.00
#
_symmetry.space_group_name_H-M   'P 1'
#
loop_
_entity.id
_entity.type
_entity.pdbx_description
1 polymer ?
#
loop_
_entity_poly.entity_id
_entity_poly.type
_entity_poly.pdbx_seq_one_letter_code
_entity_poly.pdbx_strand_id
1 'polypeptide(L)'
;MKQTNNGELHTFLQLLKSCTKIVIPKIQRDYAQGRKDPAGSNLCEEVRNNFVDSIKNALTTDSQLVLDYVYGSRDDANFFYPIDGQQRLTTLFLLHWYVAMKEGKIEEIKPELSKFTYEIRDTAKEFCMSLLDISFDVAAVSSVKTEIANSAKYYTAYNEDPTVQAMLVMLEKIHTTLKEEKNLFEKLGNIKFWVLSLEHFGLTDDLFVKMNARGKRLSRFDTFKSELESALDKRIKENSADRILVTTVDRWKQNIDNEYLDAVWAKYGKDFAERNIYRIIMFFTNCALSIMGEKTNDAWELNDKQAPYNTVVEALSLKSDILNNICNILGSYDLWYDKDPDIDELLLNSDSTRTITHYVKVRLFGILYWWATIDPTIAATYFNDYYRVLCNFVASNREYAISARQYQSSIDAKNIGNRLGFVKAFVDGFKNETCDFYSYVKSTTSQELAFERQKLNYANLSDIIALEQCSALRRSIHNFFFDDCIYIGASEIEQITQEKTLSNLALRIILSFSDGTAGNFLTLVYDDTTNQSGRRKLCYESEDDAAFGFCHKYFLNNENVFGDKIMTVEGKQTAHLRDLEKSVKAFAKSFYERYYGQNRTICDVLQEMLKERLQQADFTKTKNVLWYLVKYSEFFYTPNSTIFYVLRRKHYDGTPDDDNVYDMRCAKESFPWGEHYNPFYSAVKGRLEELNSNIRITSKILITGNQIEYKHPCLLSNGWQIRILNSGEWKIIFNGNMPNASVVAKYGLVDDEFILTNRGEDCIELICRFIMECN
;
A
#
# COMPACT_ATOMS: atom_id res chain seq x y z
N MET A 1 -15.29 65.78 2.20
CA MET A 1 -14.26 64.98 1.50
C MET A 1 -14.18 63.63 2.18
N LYS A 2 -14.56 62.54 1.51
CA LYS A 2 -14.36 61.20 2.02
C LYS A 2 -12.86 60.93 1.94
N GLN A 3 -12.16 60.87 3.06
CA GLN A 3 -10.84 60.32 3.12
C GLN A 3 -10.96 58.81 2.82
N THR A 4 -10.54 58.38 1.65
CA THR A 4 -10.31 56.98 1.34
C THR A 4 -9.11 56.56 2.16
N ASN A 5 -9.32 55.71 3.18
CA ASN A 5 -8.25 55.05 3.93
C ASN A 5 -7.58 54.07 2.97
N ASN A 6 -6.65 54.52 2.17
CA ASN A 6 -5.75 53.71 1.42
C ASN A 6 -4.67 53.21 2.38
N GLY A 7 -4.52 51.90 2.53
CA GLY A 7 -3.39 51.35 3.32
C GLY A 7 -2.06 51.92 2.85
N GLU A 8 -1.12 52.11 3.76
CA GLU A 8 0.23 52.61 3.45
C GLU A 8 1.20 51.45 3.37
N LEU A 9 2.05 51.46 2.37
CA LEU A 9 3.11 50.44 2.20
C LEU A 9 4.34 50.80 3.03
N HIS A 10 4.67 49.99 4.03
CA HIS A 10 5.77 50.20 4.96
C HIS A 10 6.78 49.05 4.92
N THR A 11 8.04 49.39 5.22
CA THR A 11 9.01 48.41 5.74
C THR A 11 8.86 48.30 7.25
N PHE A 12 9.42 47.24 7.87
CA PHE A 12 9.35 47.08 9.31
C PHE A 12 10.00 48.24 10.08
N LEU A 13 11.16 48.72 9.65
CA LEU A 13 11.83 49.88 10.26
C LEU A 13 11.02 51.20 10.06
N GLN A 14 10.36 51.36 8.92
CA GLN A 14 9.48 52.52 8.72
C GLN A 14 8.30 52.52 9.68
N LEU A 15 7.68 51.34 9.90
CA LEU A 15 6.61 51.22 10.89
C LEU A 15 7.12 51.54 12.32
N LEU A 16 8.28 50.97 12.73
CA LEU A 16 8.89 51.25 14.04
C LEU A 16 9.21 52.74 14.23
N LYS A 17 9.64 53.43 13.18
CA LYS A 17 9.90 54.87 13.21
C LYS A 17 8.64 55.72 13.28
N SER A 18 7.51 55.20 12.75
CA SER A 18 6.25 55.92 12.72
C SER A 18 5.43 55.84 14.03
N CYS A 19 5.81 55.00 14.98
CA CYS A 19 5.12 54.82 16.26
C CYS A 19 6.10 54.88 17.45
N THR A 20 5.58 55.12 18.65
CA THR A 20 6.32 55.11 19.89
C THR A 20 6.69 53.68 20.28
N LYS A 21 5.75 52.75 20.13
CA LYS A 21 5.95 51.33 20.36
C LYS A 21 5.03 50.53 19.45
N ILE A 22 5.43 49.29 19.12
CA ILE A 22 4.57 48.26 18.61
C ILE A 22 4.35 47.28 19.76
N VAL A 23 3.07 47.12 20.18
CA VAL A 23 2.72 46.32 21.34
C VAL A 23 1.82 45.16 20.86
N ILE A 24 2.32 43.94 20.94
CA ILE A 24 1.54 42.75 20.64
C ILE A 24 0.53 42.56 21.79
N PRO A 25 -0.79 42.67 21.50
CA PRO A 25 -1.81 42.81 22.54
C PRO A 25 -2.13 41.49 23.28
N LYS A 26 -2.91 41.60 24.37
CA LYS A 26 -3.31 40.50 25.25
C LYS A 26 -3.99 39.35 24.53
N ILE A 27 -4.94 39.69 23.67
CA ILE A 27 -5.69 38.71 22.89
C ILE A 27 -4.87 38.34 21.66
N GLN A 28 -4.03 37.33 21.78
CA GLN A 28 -3.15 36.86 20.72
C GLN A 28 -3.02 35.35 20.73
N ARG A 29 -2.66 34.81 19.57
CA ARG A 29 -2.18 33.43 19.48
C ARG A 29 -0.72 33.37 19.89
N ASP A 30 -0.29 32.21 20.41
CA ASP A 30 1.13 31.97 20.54
C ASP A 30 1.84 32.16 19.20
N TYR A 31 3.12 32.55 19.25
CA TYR A 31 3.92 32.65 18.03
C TYR A 31 4.04 31.29 17.34
N ALA A 32 3.22 31.06 16.31
CA ALA A 32 3.03 29.76 15.70
C ALA A 32 4.02 29.45 14.58
N GLN A 33 4.59 30.46 13.90
CA GLN A 33 5.51 30.28 12.78
C GLN A 33 6.81 29.55 13.16
N GLY A 34 7.21 29.62 14.43
CA GLY A 34 8.35 28.89 14.98
C GLY A 34 8.00 27.60 15.72
N ARG A 35 6.73 27.19 15.81
CA ARG A 35 6.34 25.98 16.54
C ARG A 35 6.92 24.72 15.91
N LYS A 36 7.19 23.73 16.77
CA LYS A 36 7.42 22.36 16.31
C LYS A 36 6.08 21.69 16.05
N ASP A 37 6.03 20.92 14.99
CA ASP A 37 4.86 20.12 14.68
C ASP A 37 4.66 19.01 15.71
N PRO A 38 3.41 18.59 15.99
CA PRO A 38 3.13 17.34 16.70
C PRO A 38 3.75 16.16 15.96
N ALA A 39 4.02 15.07 16.68
CA ALA A 39 4.58 13.85 16.09
C ALA A 39 3.76 13.42 14.86
N GLY A 40 4.43 13.34 13.72
CA GLY A 40 3.82 12.92 12.44
C GLY A 40 3.25 14.05 11.56
N SER A 41 3.45 15.35 11.89
CA SER A 41 3.07 16.50 11.06
C SER A 41 4.28 17.39 10.77
N ASN A 42 4.43 17.91 9.55
CA ASN A 42 5.48 18.84 9.15
C ASN A 42 4.92 20.19 8.69
N LEU A 43 3.66 20.46 8.95
CA LEU A 43 2.94 21.62 8.41
C LEU A 43 3.55 22.97 8.88
N CYS A 44 3.89 23.09 10.16
CA CYS A 44 4.50 24.31 10.69
C CYS A 44 5.91 24.51 10.13
N GLU A 45 6.63 23.44 9.91
CA GLU A 45 7.95 23.46 9.30
C GLU A 45 7.90 23.90 7.84
N GLU A 46 6.97 23.38 7.05
CA GLU A 46 6.77 23.77 5.65
C GLU A 46 6.42 25.26 5.53
N VAL A 47 5.47 25.75 6.33
CA VAL A 47 5.09 27.17 6.34
C VAL A 47 6.28 28.05 6.70
N ARG A 48 7.04 27.66 7.72
CA ARG A 48 8.26 28.37 8.13
C ARG A 48 9.30 28.37 7.02
N ASN A 49 9.56 27.23 6.39
CA ASN A 49 10.53 27.09 5.32
C ASN A 49 10.15 27.97 4.13
N ASN A 50 8.92 27.87 3.63
CA ASN A 50 8.44 28.68 2.51
C ASN A 50 8.53 30.18 2.79
N PHE A 51 8.18 30.58 4.00
CA PHE A 51 8.24 32.00 4.39
C PHE A 51 9.68 32.52 4.45
N VAL A 52 10.60 31.78 5.07
CA VAL A 52 12.02 32.18 5.17
C VAL A 52 12.70 32.12 3.80
N ASP A 53 12.34 31.16 2.94
CA ASP A 53 12.87 31.07 1.57
C ASP A 53 12.38 32.23 0.69
N SER A 54 11.13 32.68 0.86
CA SER A 54 10.62 33.89 0.21
C SER A 54 11.37 35.15 0.66
N ILE A 55 11.68 35.26 1.95
CA ILE A 55 12.50 36.31 2.52
C ILE A 55 13.92 36.26 1.93
N LYS A 56 14.55 35.07 1.88
CA LYS A 56 15.87 34.89 1.27
C LYS A 56 15.90 35.40 -0.16
N ASN A 57 14.91 35.02 -0.96
CA ASN A 57 14.83 35.47 -2.34
C ASN A 57 14.77 36.99 -2.46
N ALA A 58 13.97 37.67 -1.62
CA ALA A 58 13.89 39.11 -1.61
C ALA A 58 15.20 39.81 -1.16
N LEU A 59 15.95 39.16 -0.25
CA LEU A 59 17.22 39.69 0.26
C LEU A 59 18.41 39.39 -0.66
N THR A 60 18.34 38.35 -1.51
CA THR A 60 19.44 37.95 -2.41
C THR A 60 19.26 38.47 -3.83
N THR A 61 18.03 38.72 -4.24
CA THR A 61 17.69 39.33 -5.53
C THR A 61 17.23 40.76 -5.34
N ASP A 62 17.13 41.56 -6.40
CA ASP A 62 16.60 42.92 -6.30
C ASP A 62 15.05 42.94 -6.41
N SER A 63 14.37 41.83 -6.11
CA SER A 63 12.94 41.72 -6.11
C SER A 63 12.31 42.23 -4.82
N GLN A 64 11.19 42.92 -4.91
CA GLN A 64 10.40 43.32 -3.74
C GLN A 64 9.50 42.19 -3.31
N LEU A 65 9.49 41.89 -2.01
CA LEU A 65 8.52 41.01 -1.36
C LEU A 65 7.49 41.91 -0.64
N VAL A 66 6.24 41.85 -1.13
CA VAL A 66 5.13 42.53 -0.46
C VAL A 66 4.36 41.46 0.33
N LEU A 67 4.47 41.53 1.65
CA LEU A 67 3.69 40.72 2.56
C LEU A 67 2.26 41.30 2.63
N ASP A 68 1.31 40.45 3.07
CA ASP A 68 -0.08 40.86 3.24
C ASP A 68 -0.25 42.05 4.19
N TYR A 69 -1.48 42.39 4.47
CA TYR A 69 -1.85 43.52 5.33
C TYR A 69 -1.53 43.26 6.81
N VAL A 70 -1.10 44.31 7.51
CA VAL A 70 -1.06 44.42 8.96
C VAL A 70 -2.16 45.39 9.39
N TYR A 71 -3.14 44.88 10.11
CA TYR A 71 -4.23 45.71 10.63
C TYR A 71 -3.95 46.04 12.09
N GLY A 72 -4.15 47.28 12.48
CA GLY A 72 -3.93 47.70 13.85
C GLY A 72 -4.62 49.02 14.19
N SER A 73 -4.65 49.33 15.47
CA SER A 73 -5.08 50.65 16.00
C SER A 73 -3.92 51.31 16.70
N ARG A 74 -3.96 52.65 16.80
CA ARG A 74 -3.05 53.41 17.58
C ARG A 74 -3.78 54.07 18.76
N ASP A 75 -3.12 54.16 19.92
CA ASP A 75 -3.64 54.90 21.06
C ASP A 75 -3.12 56.38 21.06
N ASP A 76 -3.53 57.15 22.07
CA ASP A 76 -3.16 58.55 22.23
C ASP A 76 -1.63 58.72 22.46
N ALA A 77 -0.96 57.68 22.93
CA ALA A 77 0.49 57.63 23.12
C ALA A 77 1.26 57.19 21.85
N ASN A 78 0.54 57.05 20.73
CA ASN A 78 1.03 56.55 19.46
C ASN A 78 1.67 55.12 19.55
N PHE A 79 1.11 54.29 20.45
CA PHE A 79 1.45 52.86 20.47
C PHE A 79 0.59 52.14 19.42
N PHE A 80 1.22 51.32 18.59
CA PHE A 80 0.56 50.55 17.56
C PHE A 80 0.24 49.14 18.08
N TYR A 81 -1.04 48.79 18.11
CA TYR A 81 -1.57 47.52 18.54
C TYR A 81 -2.02 46.70 17.31
N PRO A 82 -1.24 45.76 16.79
CA PRO A 82 -1.63 44.96 15.63
C PRO A 82 -2.72 43.96 16.01
N ILE A 83 -3.82 44.00 15.27
CA ILE A 83 -4.94 43.06 15.38
C ILE A 83 -4.64 41.81 14.55
N ASP A 84 -4.14 42.00 13.33
CA ASP A 84 -3.61 40.95 12.48
C ASP A 84 -2.21 41.31 12.00
N GLY A 85 -1.45 40.28 11.59
CA GLY A 85 -0.05 40.43 11.19
C GLY A 85 0.95 40.30 12.34
N GLN A 86 0.51 40.01 13.57
CA GLN A 86 1.37 39.84 14.75
C GLN A 86 2.53 38.84 14.52
N GLN A 87 2.23 37.68 13.88
CA GLN A 87 3.21 36.66 13.55
C GLN A 87 4.28 37.18 12.60
N ARG A 88 3.88 37.91 11.58
CA ARG A 88 4.77 38.55 10.59
C ARG A 88 5.68 39.60 11.26
N LEU A 89 5.11 40.45 12.08
CA LEU A 89 5.89 41.46 12.79
C LEU A 89 6.93 40.84 13.73
N THR A 90 6.58 39.76 14.45
CA THR A 90 7.52 39.01 15.28
C THR A 90 8.64 38.43 14.44
N THR A 91 8.34 37.77 13.30
CA THR A 91 9.36 37.22 12.41
C THR A 91 10.24 38.30 11.83
N LEU A 92 9.69 39.49 11.46
CA LEU A 92 10.48 40.61 10.97
C LEU A 92 11.37 41.19 12.05
N PHE A 93 10.95 41.25 13.31
CA PHE A 93 11.77 41.63 14.44
C PHE A 93 13.02 40.72 14.56
N LEU A 94 12.78 39.39 14.55
CA LEU A 94 13.85 38.39 14.62
C LEU A 94 14.81 38.47 13.43
N LEU A 95 14.26 38.67 12.23
CA LEU A 95 15.06 38.82 11.01
C LEU A 95 15.95 40.05 11.04
N HIS A 96 15.41 41.21 11.45
CA HIS A 96 16.19 42.46 11.53
C HIS A 96 17.25 42.34 12.57
N TRP A 97 16.98 41.77 13.74
CA TRP A 97 17.99 41.47 14.74
C TRP A 97 19.11 40.58 14.19
N TYR A 98 18.74 39.47 13.56
CA TYR A 98 19.70 38.50 13.01
C TYR A 98 20.62 39.15 11.95
N VAL A 99 20.04 39.86 11.00
CA VAL A 99 20.80 40.48 9.91
C VAL A 99 21.71 41.60 10.45
N ALA A 100 21.20 42.40 11.40
CA ALA A 100 21.99 43.47 12.03
C ALA A 100 23.15 42.91 12.87
N MET A 101 22.94 41.85 13.62
CA MET A 101 24.02 41.15 14.34
C MET A 101 25.07 40.60 13.40
N LYS A 102 24.65 39.96 12.33
CA LYS A 102 25.55 39.35 11.35
C LYS A 102 26.42 40.34 10.63
N GLU A 103 25.92 41.54 10.36
CA GLU A 103 26.65 42.59 9.64
C GLU A 103 27.20 43.68 10.55
N GLY A 104 27.19 43.47 11.88
CA GLY A 104 27.75 44.40 12.85
C GLY A 104 27.00 45.74 12.96
N LYS A 105 25.71 45.76 12.56
CA LYS A 105 24.87 46.98 12.53
C LYS A 105 23.82 47.03 13.62
N ILE A 106 23.96 46.20 14.65
CA ILE A 106 22.93 46.11 15.70
C ILE A 106 22.75 47.43 16.45
N GLU A 107 23.82 48.13 16.75
CA GLU A 107 23.78 49.42 17.47
C GLU A 107 23.05 50.50 16.66
N GLU A 108 23.04 50.41 15.32
CA GLU A 108 22.35 51.39 14.46
C GLU A 108 20.81 51.28 14.59
N ILE A 109 20.30 50.05 14.77
CA ILE A 109 18.82 49.80 14.77
C ILE A 109 18.27 49.36 16.13
N LYS A 110 19.13 49.12 17.12
CA LYS A 110 18.74 48.77 18.48
C LYS A 110 17.71 49.73 19.10
N PRO A 111 17.85 51.08 18.95
CA PRO A 111 16.82 52.00 19.45
C PRO A 111 15.46 51.79 18.82
N GLU A 112 15.41 51.42 17.52
CA GLU A 112 14.14 51.13 16.83
C GLU A 112 13.59 49.77 17.23
N LEU A 113 14.41 48.73 17.25
CA LEU A 113 13.99 47.38 17.63
C LEU A 113 13.47 47.33 19.09
N SER A 114 14.01 48.13 20.00
CA SER A 114 13.54 48.20 21.39
C SER A 114 12.09 48.70 21.55
N LYS A 115 11.52 49.28 20.50
CA LYS A 115 10.08 49.66 20.46
C LYS A 115 9.14 48.49 20.25
N PHE A 116 9.62 47.31 19.84
CA PHE A 116 8.80 46.09 19.69
C PHE A 116 8.67 45.37 21.02
N THR A 117 7.42 45.08 21.46
CA THR A 117 7.18 44.47 22.77
C THR A 117 5.88 43.68 22.81
N TYR A 118 5.72 42.87 23.86
CA TYR A 118 4.49 42.13 24.18
C TYR A 118 3.78 42.80 25.38
N GLU A 119 2.47 42.79 25.40
CA GLU A 119 1.66 43.41 26.49
C GLU A 119 1.71 42.58 27.77
N ILE A 120 1.46 41.28 27.71
CA ILE A 120 1.18 40.43 28.90
C ILE A 120 2.20 39.32 29.08
N ARG A 121 2.94 38.92 28.05
CA ARG A 121 3.90 37.82 28.17
C ARG A 121 5.24 38.39 28.67
N ASP A 122 5.39 38.47 29.98
CA ASP A 122 6.58 39.05 30.59
C ASP A 122 7.84 38.29 30.10
N THR A 123 7.83 36.95 30.02
CA THR A 123 8.96 36.17 29.51
C THR A 123 9.29 36.48 28.05
N ALA A 124 8.31 36.59 27.16
CA ALA A 124 8.52 36.95 25.76
C ALA A 124 8.96 38.41 25.60
N LYS A 125 8.40 39.31 26.40
CA LYS A 125 8.80 40.73 26.48
C LYS A 125 10.26 40.88 26.93
N GLU A 126 10.61 40.24 28.02
CA GLU A 126 11.98 40.25 28.57
C GLU A 126 12.96 39.60 27.59
N PHE A 127 12.54 38.51 26.92
CA PHE A 127 13.37 37.83 25.93
C PHE A 127 13.67 38.74 24.72
N CYS A 128 12.69 39.50 24.19
CA CYS A 128 12.91 40.45 23.11
C CYS A 128 13.93 41.53 23.52
N MET A 129 13.85 42.03 24.76
CA MET A 129 14.82 43.01 25.28
C MET A 129 16.19 42.39 25.52
N SER A 130 16.25 41.22 26.15
CA SER A 130 17.49 40.48 26.40
C SER A 130 18.22 40.14 25.10
N LEU A 131 17.48 39.82 24.04
CA LEU A 131 18.03 39.51 22.72
C LEU A 131 18.84 40.69 22.15
N LEU A 132 18.41 41.93 22.40
CA LEU A 132 19.12 43.13 21.94
C LEU A 132 20.43 43.39 22.69
N ASP A 133 20.62 42.78 23.86
CA ASP A 133 21.82 42.90 24.70
C ASP A 133 22.77 41.70 24.58
N ILE A 134 22.42 40.71 23.79
CA ILE A 134 23.27 39.54 23.48
C ILE A 134 24.24 39.92 22.37
N SER A 135 25.52 39.59 22.55
CA SER A 135 26.56 39.85 21.56
C SER A 135 27.42 38.60 21.34
N PHE A 136 27.45 38.12 20.13
CA PHE A 136 28.35 37.06 19.65
C PHE A 136 28.47 37.15 18.12
N ASP A 137 29.50 36.52 17.57
CA ASP A 137 29.66 36.46 16.11
C ASP A 137 28.70 35.41 15.50
N VAL A 138 27.59 35.89 14.98
CA VAL A 138 26.53 35.07 14.36
C VAL A 138 27.06 34.27 13.16
N ALA A 139 28.11 34.79 12.46
CA ALA A 139 28.66 34.07 11.30
C ALA A 139 29.57 32.90 11.70
N ALA A 140 30.16 32.95 12.88
CA ALA A 140 31.11 31.94 13.37
C ALA A 140 30.42 30.74 14.04
N VAL A 141 29.18 30.89 14.50
CA VAL A 141 28.49 29.83 15.27
C VAL A 141 27.81 28.79 14.37
N SER A 142 27.72 27.58 14.89
CA SER A 142 26.98 26.48 14.21
C SER A 142 25.49 26.56 14.46
N SER A 143 25.04 27.08 15.60
CA SER A 143 23.66 27.21 16.02
C SER A 143 23.45 28.48 16.84
N VAL A 144 22.65 29.39 16.30
CA VAL A 144 22.27 30.65 16.99
C VAL A 144 21.41 30.35 18.21
N LYS A 145 20.52 29.35 18.11
CA LYS A 145 19.71 28.91 19.23
C LYS A 145 20.57 28.49 20.43
N THR A 146 21.62 27.73 20.20
CA THR A 146 22.50 27.22 21.25
C THR A 146 23.27 28.35 21.89
N GLU A 147 23.80 29.29 21.10
CA GLU A 147 24.55 30.45 21.62
C GLU A 147 23.66 31.37 22.45
N ILE A 148 22.44 31.66 22.01
CA ILE A 148 21.49 32.44 22.80
C ILE A 148 21.18 31.71 24.11
N ALA A 149 20.93 30.40 24.09
CA ALA A 149 20.62 29.63 25.30
C ALA A 149 21.81 29.57 26.29
N ASN A 150 23.03 29.62 25.80
CA ASN A 150 24.26 29.66 26.64
C ASN A 150 24.61 31.05 27.13
N SER A 151 23.93 32.09 26.68
CA SER A 151 24.21 33.47 27.04
C SER A 151 23.81 33.76 28.48
N ALA A 152 24.59 34.63 29.19
CA ALA A 152 24.26 35.10 30.54
C ALA A 152 22.93 35.89 30.62
N LYS A 153 22.35 36.23 29.48
CA LYS A 153 21.05 36.93 29.36
C LYS A 153 19.89 35.98 29.12
N TYR A 154 20.14 34.65 29.07
CA TYR A 154 19.10 33.65 28.90
C TYR A 154 18.66 33.10 30.27
N TYR A 155 17.40 33.28 30.60
CA TYR A 155 16.84 32.85 31.88
C TYR A 155 16.11 31.50 31.72
N THR A 156 16.18 30.66 32.74
CA THR A 156 15.56 29.32 32.75
C THR A 156 14.06 29.35 32.44
N ALA A 157 13.36 30.43 32.86
CA ALA A 157 11.93 30.59 32.58
C ALA A 157 11.62 30.65 31.05
N TYR A 158 12.57 30.98 30.22
CA TYR A 158 12.40 31.02 28.76
C TYR A 158 12.21 29.60 28.16
N ASN A 159 12.67 28.56 28.84
CA ASN A 159 12.49 27.17 28.37
C ASN A 159 11.03 26.74 28.40
N GLU A 160 10.23 27.30 29.28
CA GLU A 160 8.83 26.95 29.47
C GLU A 160 7.86 27.82 28.66
N ASP A 161 8.35 28.93 28.08
CA ASP A 161 7.53 29.82 27.25
C ASP A 161 7.47 29.32 25.79
N PRO A 162 6.29 28.85 25.32
CA PRO A 162 6.14 28.37 23.94
C PRO A 162 6.48 29.43 22.88
N THR A 163 6.27 30.72 23.19
CA THR A 163 6.55 31.83 22.29
C THR A 163 8.06 32.04 22.15
N VAL A 164 8.81 32.04 23.26
CA VAL A 164 10.26 32.14 23.25
C VAL A 164 10.88 30.94 22.52
N GLN A 165 10.41 29.71 22.82
CA GLN A 165 10.91 28.53 22.14
C GLN A 165 10.65 28.56 20.63
N ALA A 166 9.50 29.07 20.21
CA ALA A 166 9.19 29.26 18.80
C ALA A 166 10.07 30.36 18.15
N MET A 167 10.36 31.44 18.86
CA MET A 167 11.32 32.49 18.39
C MET A 167 12.71 31.90 18.15
N LEU A 168 13.21 31.05 19.07
CA LEU A 168 14.50 30.37 18.92
C LEU A 168 14.54 29.44 17.72
N VAL A 169 13.46 28.69 17.46
CA VAL A 169 13.36 27.80 16.28
C VAL A 169 13.34 28.62 14.99
N MET A 170 12.66 29.78 14.98
CA MET A 170 12.66 30.67 13.82
C MET A 170 14.05 31.30 13.60
N LEU A 171 14.73 31.74 14.63
CA LEU A 171 16.09 32.27 14.53
C LEU A 171 17.07 31.24 13.97
N GLU A 172 16.97 30.02 14.42
CA GLU A 172 17.79 28.90 13.89
C GLU A 172 17.50 28.66 12.39
N LYS A 173 16.24 28.72 11.96
CA LYS A 173 15.88 28.61 10.54
C LYS A 173 16.41 29.79 9.73
N ILE A 174 16.28 31.03 10.23
CA ILE A 174 16.85 32.23 9.59
C ILE A 174 18.36 32.06 9.45
N HIS A 175 19.03 31.61 10.51
CA HIS A 175 20.49 31.39 10.51
C HIS A 175 20.88 30.35 9.44
N THR A 176 20.29 29.17 9.46
CA THR A 176 20.61 28.10 8.50
C THR A 176 20.37 28.52 7.04
N THR A 177 19.40 29.39 6.82
CA THR A 177 19.02 29.83 5.47
C THR A 177 19.87 31.00 4.97
N LEU A 178 20.26 31.94 5.87
CA LEU A 178 20.96 33.19 5.51
C LEU A 178 22.44 33.26 5.93
N LYS A 179 22.98 32.21 6.54
CA LYS A 179 24.36 32.18 7.06
C LYS A 179 25.40 32.56 6.02
N GLU A 180 25.29 32.04 4.81
CA GLU A 180 26.24 32.21 3.73
C GLU A 180 26.03 33.52 2.91
N GLU A 181 24.87 34.16 3.06
CA GLU A 181 24.51 35.36 2.28
C GLU A 181 25.17 36.61 2.86
N LYS A 182 25.46 37.63 2.03
CA LYS A 182 26.12 38.87 2.39
C LYS A 182 25.33 40.09 1.93
N ASN A 183 25.61 41.25 2.53
CA ASN A 183 25.00 42.54 2.19
C ASN A 183 23.47 42.51 2.30
N LEU A 184 22.95 41.85 3.35
CA LEU A 184 21.51 41.67 3.56
C LEU A 184 20.85 42.90 4.19
N PHE A 185 21.60 43.67 5.01
CA PHE A 185 21.06 44.77 5.82
C PHE A 185 20.43 45.87 4.95
N GLU A 186 21.07 46.27 3.88
CA GLU A 186 20.54 47.29 2.98
C GLU A 186 19.32 46.81 2.21
N LYS A 187 19.23 45.47 1.97
CA LYS A 187 18.14 44.85 1.27
C LYS A 187 16.90 44.54 2.14
N LEU A 188 16.98 44.73 3.46
CA LEU A 188 15.80 44.63 4.34
C LEU A 188 14.64 45.53 3.88
N GLY A 189 14.97 46.64 3.20
CA GLY A 189 13.98 47.53 2.57
C GLY A 189 13.17 46.93 1.44
N ASN A 190 13.58 45.77 0.89
CA ASN A 190 12.82 45.05 -0.15
C ASN A 190 11.60 44.33 0.43
N ILE A 191 11.56 44.11 1.75
CA ILE A 191 10.44 43.46 2.41
C ILE A 191 9.48 44.53 2.92
N LYS A 192 8.28 44.54 2.34
CA LYS A 192 7.24 45.54 2.61
C LYS A 192 5.94 44.88 2.95
N PHE A 193 5.05 45.60 3.61
CA PHE A 193 3.67 45.15 3.90
C PHE A 193 2.74 46.35 3.97
N TRP A 194 1.47 46.13 3.73
CA TRP A 194 0.44 47.15 3.83
C TRP A 194 0.02 47.35 5.30
N VAL A 195 0.05 48.56 5.79
CA VAL A 195 -0.44 48.93 7.12
C VAL A 195 -1.78 49.65 6.96
N LEU A 196 -2.83 49.10 7.61
CA LEU A 196 -4.15 49.71 7.64
C LEU A 196 -4.52 50.06 9.08
N SER A 197 -4.67 51.36 9.32
CA SER A 197 -5.15 51.87 10.62
C SER A 197 -6.65 51.78 10.72
N LEU A 198 -7.13 51.19 11.84
CA LEU A 198 -8.55 50.98 12.11
C LEU A 198 -9.12 51.97 13.12
N GLU A 199 -8.47 53.10 13.33
CA GLU A 199 -8.81 54.11 14.35
C GLU A 199 -10.24 54.68 14.29
N HIS A 200 -10.88 54.61 13.13
CA HIS A 200 -12.22 55.10 12.90
C HIS A 200 -13.33 54.05 12.96
N PHE A 201 -13.03 52.82 13.27
CA PHE A 201 -14.01 51.72 13.21
C PHE A 201 -14.63 51.34 14.57
N GLY A 202 -14.37 52.11 15.66
CA GLY A 202 -14.99 51.83 16.98
C GLY A 202 -14.76 50.36 17.43
N LEU A 203 -13.53 49.90 17.41
CA LEU A 203 -13.20 48.51 17.68
C LEU A 203 -13.49 48.13 19.12
N THR A 204 -14.57 47.38 19.33
CA THR A 204 -14.82 46.67 20.58
C THR A 204 -14.03 45.37 20.60
N ASP A 205 -13.69 44.87 21.81
CA ASP A 205 -13.08 43.55 22.02
C ASP A 205 -13.83 42.44 21.28
N ASP A 206 -15.12 42.58 21.08
CA ASP A 206 -16.01 41.69 20.31
C ASP A 206 -15.64 41.62 18.80
N LEU A 207 -15.28 42.74 18.19
CA LEU A 207 -14.86 42.73 16.79
C LEU A 207 -13.48 42.10 16.64
N PHE A 208 -12.61 42.32 17.62
CA PHE A 208 -11.29 41.67 17.72
C PHE A 208 -11.45 40.18 17.82
N VAL A 209 -12.33 39.67 18.72
CA VAL A 209 -12.63 38.24 18.88
C VAL A 209 -13.24 37.67 17.59
N LYS A 210 -14.16 38.39 16.92
CA LYS A 210 -14.79 37.96 15.67
C LYS A 210 -13.81 37.94 14.50
N MET A 211 -12.89 38.89 14.40
CA MET A 211 -11.85 38.92 13.37
C MET A 211 -10.79 37.80 13.59
N ASN A 212 -10.42 37.60 14.85
CA ASN A 212 -9.48 36.49 15.19
C ASN A 212 -10.16 35.11 15.17
N ALA A 213 -11.45 35.01 15.41
CA ALA A 213 -12.20 33.75 15.20
C ALA A 213 -12.25 33.34 13.72
N ARG A 214 -12.17 34.30 12.79
CA ARG A 214 -11.96 34.04 11.35
C ARG A 214 -10.52 33.67 11.01
N GLY A 215 -9.58 33.88 11.90
CA GLY A 215 -8.20 33.46 11.75
C GLY A 215 -7.95 31.97 11.97
N LYS A 216 -8.92 31.06 11.73
CA LYS A 216 -8.64 29.65 11.45
C LYS A 216 -7.70 29.66 10.24
N ARG A 217 -6.53 29.00 10.34
CA ARG A 217 -5.64 28.85 9.18
C ARG A 217 -6.50 28.40 8.02
N LEU A 218 -6.28 28.98 6.85
CA LEU A 218 -6.83 28.45 5.61
C LEU A 218 -6.51 26.95 5.58
N SER A 219 -7.52 26.16 5.30
CA SER A 219 -7.30 24.73 5.10
C SER A 219 -6.34 24.54 3.91
N ARG A 220 -5.73 23.37 3.80
CA ARG A 220 -4.97 23.04 2.58
C ARG A 220 -5.84 23.19 1.34
N PHE A 221 -7.09 22.83 1.47
CA PHE A 221 -8.06 22.94 0.39
C PHE A 221 -8.33 24.39 0.01
N ASP A 222 -8.51 25.30 0.99
CA ASP A 222 -8.70 26.73 0.71
C ASP A 222 -7.50 27.35 -0.01
N THR A 223 -6.28 26.97 0.43
CA THR A 223 -5.04 27.46 -0.21
C THR A 223 -4.96 26.94 -1.65
N PHE A 224 -5.15 25.63 -1.84
CA PHE A 224 -5.19 24.99 -3.16
C PHE A 224 -6.25 25.64 -4.07
N LYS A 225 -7.46 25.83 -3.58
CA LYS A 225 -8.56 26.47 -4.32
C LYS A 225 -8.19 27.87 -4.77
N SER A 226 -7.67 28.69 -3.87
CA SER A 226 -7.26 30.08 -4.19
C SER A 226 -6.17 30.13 -5.26
N GLU A 227 -5.16 29.25 -5.18
CA GLU A 227 -4.09 29.17 -6.18
C GLU A 227 -4.60 28.64 -7.52
N LEU A 228 -5.46 27.61 -7.49
CA LEU A 228 -6.08 27.08 -8.70
C LEU A 228 -6.93 28.16 -9.39
N GLU A 229 -7.80 28.87 -8.67
CA GLU A 229 -8.63 29.92 -9.24
C GLU A 229 -7.79 31.06 -9.81
N SER A 230 -6.71 31.44 -9.13
CA SER A 230 -5.76 32.45 -9.65
C SER A 230 -5.12 32.00 -10.96
N ALA A 231 -4.69 30.74 -11.04
CA ALA A 231 -4.11 30.16 -12.26
C ALA A 231 -5.14 30.07 -13.40
N LEU A 232 -6.38 29.68 -13.10
CA LEU A 232 -7.48 29.61 -14.07
C LEU A 232 -7.88 30.98 -14.58
N ASP A 233 -7.95 32.00 -13.73
CA ASP A 233 -8.23 33.38 -14.12
C ASP A 233 -7.16 33.96 -15.05
N LYS A 234 -5.89 33.66 -14.78
CA LYS A 234 -4.81 34.00 -15.69
C LYS A 234 -4.98 33.32 -17.04
N ARG A 235 -5.32 32.02 -17.03
CA ARG A 235 -5.50 31.22 -18.24
C ARG A 235 -6.68 31.69 -19.09
N ILE A 236 -7.80 32.09 -18.46
CA ILE A 236 -8.96 32.67 -19.16
C ILE A 236 -8.57 33.99 -19.84
N LYS A 237 -7.80 34.84 -19.17
CA LYS A 237 -7.32 36.11 -19.78
C LYS A 237 -6.46 35.86 -21.01
N GLU A 238 -5.65 34.81 -21.00
CA GLU A 238 -4.79 34.42 -22.14
C GLU A 238 -5.58 33.76 -23.27
N ASN A 239 -6.67 33.03 -22.96
CA ASN A 239 -7.46 32.21 -23.89
C ASN A 239 -8.98 32.48 -23.76
N SER A 240 -9.39 33.73 -23.80
CA SER A 240 -10.80 34.13 -23.64
C SER A 240 -11.75 33.57 -24.72
N ALA A 241 -11.23 33.10 -25.83
CA ALA A 241 -12.02 32.47 -26.90
C ALA A 241 -12.37 30.99 -26.63
N ASP A 242 -11.71 30.33 -25.67
CA ASP A 242 -12.01 28.95 -25.29
C ASP A 242 -13.27 28.88 -24.41
N ARG A 243 -14.40 28.69 -25.07
CA ARG A 243 -15.71 28.63 -24.36
C ARG A 243 -15.81 27.45 -23.39
N ILE A 244 -15.15 26.33 -23.70
CA ILE A 244 -15.19 25.13 -22.83
C ILE A 244 -14.43 25.44 -21.54
N LEU A 245 -13.26 26.04 -21.63
CA LEU A 245 -12.49 26.47 -20.47
C LEU A 245 -13.31 27.44 -19.59
N VAL A 246 -13.87 28.49 -20.22
CA VAL A 246 -14.66 29.51 -19.48
C VAL A 246 -15.83 28.88 -18.77
N THR A 247 -16.66 28.08 -19.46
CA THR A 247 -17.84 27.45 -18.82
C THR A 247 -17.46 26.46 -17.74
N THR A 248 -16.34 25.72 -17.88
CA THR A 248 -15.86 24.78 -16.87
C THR A 248 -15.39 25.53 -15.62
N VAL A 249 -14.67 26.63 -15.79
CA VAL A 249 -14.19 27.45 -14.67
C VAL A 249 -15.34 28.13 -13.94
N ASP A 250 -16.31 28.64 -14.69
CA ASP A 250 -17.52 29.24 -14.08
C ASP A 250 -18.29 28.21 -13.25
N ARG A 251 -18.46 26.99 -13.79
CA ARG A 251 -19.09 25.88 -13.06
C ARG A 251 -18.31 25.48 -11.80
N TRP A 252 -16.98 25.42 -11.89
CA TRP A 252 -16.13 25.17 -10.73
C TRP A 252 -16.35 26.21 -9.63
N LYS A 253 -16.22 27.50 -9.97
CA LYS A 253 -16.36 28.59 -9.01
C LYS A 253 -17.74 28.69 -8.38
N GLN A 254 -18.79 28.37 -9.13
CA GLN A 254 -20.16 28.42 -8.63
C GLN A 254 -20.46 27.28 -7.65
N ASN A 255 -19.92 26.07 -7.89
CA ASN A 255 -20.39 24.88 -7.21
C ASN A 255 -19.41 24.35 -6.15
N ILE A 256 -18.13 24.73 -6.18
CA ILE A 256 -17.14 24.13 -5.27
C ILE A 256 -17.43 24.40 -3.79
N ASP A 257 -17.92 25.59 -3.46
CA ASP A 257 -18.27 25.99 -2.09
C ASP A 257 -19.75 25.75 -1.74
N ASN A 258 -20.54 25.26 -2.69
CA ASN A 258 -21.98 25.04 -2.57
C ASN A 258 -22.29 23.54 -2.82
N GLU A 259 -22.81 23.22 -3.99
CA GLU A 259 -23.33 21.90 -4.34
C GLU A 259 -22.32 20.77 -4.05
N TYR A 260 -21.04 20.93 -4.43
CA TYR A 260 -20.05 19.87 -4.27
C TYR A 260 -19.63 19.68 -2.81
N LEU A 261 -19.47 20.81 -2.08
CA LEU A 261 -19.14 20.75 -0.66
C LEU A 261 -20.30 20.19 0.15
N ASP A 262 -21.54 20.62 -0.15
CA ASP A 262 -22.75 20.21 0.56
C ASP A 262 -23.02 18.70 0.40
N ALA A 263 -22.83 18.13 -0.81
CA ALA A 263 -22.98 16.70 -1.06
C ALA A 263 -22.04 15.85 -0.20
N VAL A 264 -20.77 16.24 -0.13
CA VAL A 264 -19.79 15.52 0.69
C VAL A 264 -20.00 15.78 2.19
N TRP A 265 -20.40 16.99 2.56
CA TRP A 265 -20.69 17.38 3.95
C TRP A 265 -21.87 16.59 4.52
N ALA A 266 -22.95 16.42 3.77
CA ALA A 266 -24.10 15.63 4.19
C ALA A 266 -23.72 14.21 4.63
N LYS A 267 -22.66 13.64 4.05
CA LYS A 267 -22.18 12.28 4.34
C LYS A 267 -21.14 12.23 5.46
N TYR A 268 -20.13 13.10 5.43
CA TYR A 268 -18.96 12.99 6.29
C TYR A 268 -18.85 14.10 7.35
N GLY A 269 -19.71 15.09 7.31
CA GLY A 269 -19.64 16.25 8.18
C GLY A 269 -18.56 17.26 7.76
N LYS A 270 -18.62 18.44 8.41
CA LYS A 270 -17.84 19.61 8.04
C LYS A 270 -16.33 19.38 8.02
N ASP A 271 -15.81 18.70 9.02
CA ASP A 271 -14.35 18.58 9.24
C ASP A 271 -13.67 17.68 8.19
N PHE A 272 -14.44 16.87 7.48
CA PHE A 272 -13.94 15.91 6.50
C PHE A 272 -14.28 16.28 5.04
N ALA A 273 -15.28 17.11 4.80
CA ALA A 273 -15.77 17.40 3.45
C ALA A 273 -14.68 18.02 2.55
N GLU A 274 -14.04 19.10 3.00
CA GLU A 274 -12.98 19.77 2.24
C GLU A 274 -11.81 18.82 1.94
N ARG A 275 -11.41 18.02 2.93
CA ARG A 275 -10.34 17.04 2.80
C ARG A 275 -10.68 15.97 1.76
N ASN A 276 -11.91 15.46 1.79
CA ASN A 276 -12.34 14.41 0.87
C ASN A 276 -12.41 14.91 -0.57
N ILE A 277 -12.94 16.13 -0.78
CA ILE A 277 -12.91 16.77 -2.10
C ILE A 277 -11.47 16.93 -2.61
N TYR A 278 -10.59 17.44 -1.76
CA TYR A 278 -9.17 17.59 -2.12
C TYR A 278 -8.53 16.28 -2.54
N ARG A 279 -8.81 15.19 -1.80
CA ARG A 279 -8.31 13.85 -2.13
C ARG A 279 -8.82 13.30 -3.45
N ILE A 280 -10.10 13.49 -3.73
CA ILE A 280 -10.69 13.10 -5.02
C ILE A 280 -9.98 13.83 -6.16
N ILE A 281 -9.79 15.14 -6.03
CA ILE A 281 -9.11 15.97 -7.03
C ILE A 281 -7.67 15.49 -7.25
N MET A 282 -6.92 15.31 -6.16
CA MET A 282 -5.53 14.85 -6.22
C MET A 282 -5.43 13.47 -6.85
N PHE A 283 -6.25 12.52 -6.41
CA PHE A 283 -6.26 11.17 -6.92
C PHE A 283 -6.56 11.12 -8.42
N PHE A 284 -7.67 11.76 -8.84
CA PHE A 284 -8.09 11.72 -10.24
C PHE A 284 -7.08 12.41 -11.16
N THR A 285 -6.57 13.59 -10.77
CA THR A 285 -5.57 14.31 -11.56
C THR A 285 -4.30 13.51 -11.73
N ASN A 286 -3.79 12.89 -10.66
CA ASN A 286 -2.62 12.05 -10.72
C ASN A 286 -2.81 10.83 -11.63
N CYS A 287 -3.97 10.19 -11.62
CA CYS A 287 -4.29 9.11 -12.57
C CYS A 287 -4.28 9.62 -14.02
N ALA A 288 -4.86 10.79 -14.28
CA ALA A 288 -4.88 11.40 -15.61
C ALA A 288 -3.46 11.76 -16.10
N LEU A 289 -2.61 12.28 -15.23
CA LEU A 289 -1.20 12.57 -15.54
C LEU A 289 -0.41 11.30 -15.85
N SER A 290 -0.65 10.22 -15.10
CA SER A 290 -0.01 8.91 -15.35
C SER A 290 -0.36 8.35 -16.72
N ILE A 291 -1.59 8.55 -17.22
CA ILE A 291 -2.00 8.17 -18.58
C ILE A 291 -1.20 8.92 -19.62
N MET A 292 -0.87 10.18 -19.36
CA MET A 292 -0.10 11.05 -20.28
C MET A 292 1.42 10.78 -20.23
N GLY A 293 1.88 9.88 -19.35
CA GLY A 293 3.31 9.60 -19.15
C GLY A 293 4.05 10.73 -18.46
N GLU A 294 3.33 11.67 -17.86
CA GLU A 294 3.93 12.74 -17.06
C GLU A 294 4.39 12.16 -15.71
N LYS A 295 5.58 12.57 -15.28
CA LYS A 295 6.11 12.13 -13.98
C LYS A 295 5.20 12.65 -12.86
N THR A 296 4.42 11.75 -12.33
CA THR A 296 3.82 11.92 -11.01
C THR A 296 4.91 11.57 -10.01
N ASN A 297 5.10 12.37 -8.98
CA ASN A 297 5.95 11.95 -7.88
C ASN A 297 5.40 10.62 -7.34
N ASP A 298 6.28 9.63 -7.10
CA ASP A 298 5.93 8.28 -6.61
C ASP A 298 5.20 8.28 -5.26
N ALA A 299 5.07 9.42 -4.60
CA ALA A 299 4.22 9.64 -3.44
C ALA A 299 2.74 9.73 -3.82
N TRP A 300 2.19 8.65 -4.34
CA TRP A 300 0.75 8.41 -4.44
C TRP A 300 0.09 8.23 -3.07
N GLU A 301 0.86 8.38 -2.03
CA GLU A 301 0.33 8.38 -0.70
C GLU A 301 -0.60 9.58 -0.57
N LEU A 302 -1.88 9.29 -0.47
CA LEU A 302 -2.95 10.20 -0.07
C LEU A 302 -2.71 10.78 1.34
N ASN A 303 -1.51 10.63 1.87
CA ASN A 303 -1.06 11.30 3.05
C ASN A 303 -1.02 12.79 2.75
N ASP A 304 -1.82 13.56 3.47
CA ASP A 304 -1.93 15.01 3.43
C ASP A 304 -0.58 15.77 3.52
N LYS A 305 0.51 15.03 3.66
CA LYS A 305 1.84 15.54 4.00
C LYS A 305 2.78 15.75 2.81
N GLN A 306 2.54 15.17 1.64
CA GLN A 306 3.61 15.08 0.63
C GLN A 306 3.25 15.32 -0.84
N ALA A 307 1.98 15.53 -1.20
CA ALA A 307 1.67 15.84 -2.60
C ALA A 307 2.03 17.30 -2.91
N PRO A 308 2.97 17.58 -3.83
CA PRO A 308 3.18 18.93 -4.31
C PRO A 308 1.95 19.34 -5.12
N TYR A 309 1.02 20.03 -4.49
CA TYR A 309 -0.21 20.49 -5.15
C TYR A 309 0.05 21.43 -6.32
N ASN A 310 1.23 22.04 -6.42
CA ASN A 310 1.63 22.88 -7.53
C ASN A 310 1.51 22.17 -8.89
N THR A 311 1.94 20.91 -8.99
CA THR A 311 1.79 20.12 -10.21
C THR A 311 0.33 19.89 -10.58
N VAL A 312 -0.54 19.72 -9.59
CA VAL A 312 -1.99 19.54 -9.80
C VAL A 312 -2.63 20.85 -10.22
N VAL A 313 -2.29 21.98 -9.59
CA VAL A 313 -2.74 23.32 -9.99
C VAL A 313 -2.35 23.61 -11.44
N GLU A 314 -1.08 23.34 -11.80
CA GLU A 314 -0.61 23.51 -13.17
C GLU A 314 -1.37 22.62 -14.16
N ALA A 315 -1.53 21.33 -13.86
CA ALA A 315 -2.26 20.39 -14.69
C ALA A 315 -3.70 20.83 -14.92
N LEU A 316 -4.42 21.21 -13.87
CA LEU A 316 -5.83 21.62 -13.95
C LEU A 316 -6.00 22.95 -14.68
N SER A 317 -5.05 23.88 -14.57
CA SER A 317 -5.07 25.14 -15.28
C SER A 317 -4.78 25.00 -16.77
N LEU A 318 -3.96 24.01 -17.17
CA LEU A 318 -3.58 23.79 -18.56
C LEU A 318 -4.52 22.81 -19.31
N LYS A 319 -5.18 21.89 -18.60
CA LYS A 319 -5.97 20.77 -19.15
C LYS A 319 -7.42 20.86 -18.68
N SER A 320 -8.21 21.65 -19.38
CA SER A 320 -9.61 21.92 -19.05
C SER A 320 -10.50 20.67 -19.03
N ASP A 321 -10.16 19.63 -19.77
CA ASP A 321 -10.84 18.34 -19.77
C ASP A 321 -10.73 17.60 -18.45
N ILE A 322 -9.56 17.67 -17.79
CA ILE A 322 -9.40 17.08 -16.44
C ILE A 322 -10.25 17.82 -15.41
N LEU A 323 -10.24 19.17 -15.44
CA LEU A 323 -11.06 19.98 -14.55
C LEU A 323 -12.56 19.71 -14.81
N ASN A 324 -12.98 19.61 -16.06
CA ASN A 324 -14.36 19.29 -16.42
C ASN A 324 -14.80 17.92 -15.86
N ASN A 325 -13.95 16.91 -15.98
CA ASN A 325 -14.20 15.58 -15.41
C ASN A 325 -14.31 15.64 -13.89
N ILE A 326 -13.47 16.40 -13.21
CA ILE A 326 -13.55 16.60 -11.75
C ILE A 326 -14.89 17.24 -11.38
N CYS A 327 -15.33 18.27 -12.11
CA CYS A 327 -16.64 18.87 -11.89
C CYS A 327 -17.79 17.86 -12.08
N ASN A 328 -17.69 16.96 -13.05
CA ASN A 328 -18.68 15.90 -13.25
C ASN A 328 -18.67 14.88 -12.11
N ILE A 329 -17.48 14.47 -11.67
CA ILE A 329 -17.30 13.54 -10.52
C ILE A 329 -17.94 14.14 -9.26
N LEU A 330 -17.62 15.37 -8.94
CA LEU A 330 -18.14 16.04 -7.75
C LEU A 330 -19.65 16.27 -7.84
N GLY A 331 -20.18 16.65 -9.01
CA GLY A 331 -21.61 16.85 -9.24
C GLY A 331 -22.43 15.55 -9.29
N SER A 332 -21.78 14.39 -9.43
CA SER A 332 -22.42 13.07 -9.38
C SER A 332 -22.08 12.29 -8.11
N TYR A 333 -21.59 12.95 -7.07
CA TYR A 333 -21.05 12.33 -5.85
C TYR A 333 -22.02 11.28 -5.26
N ASP A 334 -23.30 11.61 -5.11
CA ASP A 334 -24.32 10.74 -4.54
C ASP A 334 -24.58 9.44 -5.35
N LEU A 335 -24.14 9.41 -6.60
CA LEU A 335 -24.35 8.27 -7.49
C LEU A 335 -23.24 7.21 -7.42
N TRP A 336 -22.05 7.58 -6.95
CA TRP A 336 -20.89 6.70 -7.00
C TRP A 336 -20.19 6.41 -5.68
N TYR A 337 -20.37 7.24 -4.65
CA TYR A 337 -19.59 7.16 -3.41
C TYR A 337 -19.72 5.82 -2.66
N ASP A 338 -20.84 5.12 -2.82
CA ASP A 338 -21.17 3.85 -2.16
C ASP A 338 -20.99 2.61 -3.07
N LYS A 339 -20.50 2.80 -4.28
CA LYS A 339 -20.43 1.73 -5.29
C LYS A 339 -19.26 0.77 -5.10
N ASP A 340 -18.27 1.13 -4.28
CA ASP A 340 -17.13 0.28 -3.97
C ASP A 340 -16.66 0.58 -2.53
N PRO A 341 -16.48 -0.44 -1.68
CA PRO A 341 -16.07 -0.24 -0.28
C PRO A 341 -14.71 0.45 -0.14
N ASP A 342 -13.81 0.29 -1.11
CA ASP A 342 -12.49 0.94 -1.09
C ASP A 342 -12.57 2.46 -1.35
N ILE A 343 -13.69 2.97 -1.85
CA ILE A 343 -13.90 4.43 -1.97
C ILE A 343 -13.88 5.05 -0.58
N ASP A 344 -14.69 4.55 0.33
CA ASP A 344 -14.76 5.06 1.70
C ASP A 344 -13.49 4.71 2.49
N GLU A 345 -13.09 3.46 2.47
CA GLU A 345 -11.99 2.95 3.29
C GLU A 345 -10.62 3.52 2.89
N LEU A 346 -10.34 3.62 1.59
CA LEU A 346 -9.00 3.94 1.09
C LEU A 346 -8.90 5.33 0.47
N LEU A 347 -9.93 5.79 -0.26
CA LEU A 347 -9.88 7.08 -0.91
C LEU A 347 -10.26 8.22 0.05
N LEU A 348 -11.29 8.03 0.87
CA LEU A 348 -11.86 9.09 1.69
C LEU A 348 -11.43 9.05 3.17
N ASN A 349 -11.09 7.87 3.69
CA ASN A 349 -10.66 7.71 5.08
C ASN A 349 -9.14 7.95 5.23
N SER A 350 -8.77 9.00 5.99
CA SER A 350 -7.36 9.38 6.22
C SER A 350 -6.62 8.52 7.24
N ASP A 351 -7.36 7.82 8.09
CA ASP A 351 -6.77 7.04 9.19
C ASP A 351 -6.42 5.62 8.76
N SER A 352 -6.76 5.26 7.51
CA SER A 352 -6.38 3.98 6.95
C SER A 352 -4.86 3.88 6.85
N THR A 353 -4.29 2.88 7.50
CA THR A 353 -2.87 2.50 7.36
C THR A 353 -2.60 1.71 6.08
N ARG A 354 -3.65 1.40 5.32
CA ARG A 354 -3.55 0.67 4.06
C ARG A 354 -3.13 1.58 2.93
N THR A 355 -2.11 1.17 2.21
CA THR A 355 -1.69 1.82 0.97
C THR A 355 -2.63 1.43 -0.17
N ILE A 356 -3.07 2.40 -0.98
CA ILE A 356 -3.85 2.12 -2.18
C ILE A 356 -2.96 1.40 -3.18
N THR A 357 -3.21 0.12 -3.42
CA THR A 357 -2.47 -0.67 -4.41
C THR A 357 -2.77 -0.21 -5.83
N HIS A 358 -1.92 -0.56 -6.79
CA HIS A 358 -2.14 -0.18 -8.18
C HIS A 358 -3.43 -0.73 -8.77
N TYR A 359 -3.90 -1.90 -8.33
CA TYR A 359 -5.20 -2.45 -8.74
C TYR A 359 -6.38 -1.62 -8.26
N VAL A 360 -6.34 -1.27 -6.97
CA VAL A 360 -7.36 -0.40 -6.38
C VAL A 360 -7.37 0.94 -7.10
N LYS A 361 -6.19 1.50 -7.44
CA LYS A 361 -6.10 2.75 -8.23
C LYS A 361 -6.80 2.62 -9.58
N VAL A 362 -6.53 1.55 -10.33
CA VAL A 362 -7.17 1.33 -11.64
C VAL A 362 -8.68 1.18 -11.50
N ARG A 363 -9.14 0.45 -10.48
CA ARG A 363 -10.57 0.25 -10.22
C ARG A 363 -11.26 1.55 -9.81
N LEU A 364 -10.73 2.27 -8.83
CA LEU A 364 -11.30 3.54 -8.38
C LEU A 364 -11.28 4.59 -9.48
N PHE A 365 -10.20 4.69 -10.25
CA PHE A 365 -10.16 5.57 -11.41
C PHE A 365 -11.25 5.21 -12.43
N GLY A 366 -11.43 3.92 -12.71
CA GLY A 366 -12.46 3.45 -13.62
C GLY A 366 -13.87 3.86 -13.19
N ILE A 367 -14.19 3.72 -11.90
CA ILE A 367 -15.47 4.17 -11.33
C ILE A 367 -15.63 5.68 -11.51
N LEU A 368 -14.65 6.47 -11.10
CA LEU A 368 -14.72 7.92 -11.19
C LEU A 368 -14.79 8.39 -12.65
N TYR A 369 -14.02 7.76 -13.55
CA TYR A 369 -13.99 8.13 -14.97
C TYR A 369 -15.32 7.79 -15.68
N TRP A 370 -15.98 6.70 -15.30
CA TRP A 370 -17.31 6.34 -15.79
C TRP A 370 -18.31 7.46 -15.49
N TRP A 371 -18.41 7.88 -14.24
CA TRP A 371 -19.32 8.96 -13.82
C TRP A 371 -18.90 10.36 -14.28
N ALA A 372 -17.63 10.55 -14.58
CA ALA A 372 -17.14 11.78 -15.17
C ALA A 372 -17.54 11.97 -16.64
N THR A 373 -17.71 10.85 -17.36
CA THR A 373 -17.69 10.86 -18.83
C THR A 373 -19.01 10.48 -19.46
N ILE A 374 -19.74 9.52 -18.86
CA ILE A 374 -20.99 8.98 -19.38
C ILE A 374 -22.15 9.83 -18.85
N ASP A 375 -23.20 10.02 -19.69
CA ASP A 375 -24.43 10.66 -19.26
C ASP A 375 -24.97 9.98 -17.98
N PRO A 376 -25.38 10.70 -16.95
CA PRO A 376 -25.79 10.14 -15.65
C PRO A 376 -26.88 9.07 -15.74
N THR A 377 -27.82 9.22 -16.67
CA THR A 377 -28.93 8.27 -16.86
C THR A 377 -28.39 6.95 -17.46
N ILE A 378 -27.55 7.06 -18.47
CA ILE A 378 -26.88 5.91 -19.12
C ILE A 378 -25.89 5.26 -18.13
N ALA A 379 -25.15 6.10 -17.41
CA ALA A 379 -24.20 5.63 -16.41
C ALA A 379 -24.89 4.80 -15.33
N ALA A 380 -26.00 5.27 -14.78
CA ALA A 380 -26.77 4.54 -13.78
C ALA A 380 -27.35 3.21 -14.32
N THR A 381 -27.79 3.20 -15.57
CA THR A 381 -28.38 2.02 -16.22
C THR A 381 -27.37 0.88 -16.37
N TYR A 382 -26.16 1.18 -16.80
CA TYR A 382 -25.15 0.16 -17.15
C TYR A 382 -23.99 0.05 -16.15
N PHE A 383 -24.02 0.76 -15.04
CA PHE A 383 -22.91 0.75 -14.08
C PHE A 383 -22.56 -0.64 -13.57
N ASN A 384 -23.54 -1.46 -13.22
CA ASN A 384 -23.30 -2.80 -12.68
C ASN A 384 -22.59 -3.70 -13.70
N ASP A 385 -23.00 -3.63 -14.97
CA ASP A 385 -22.39 -4.39 -16.06
C ASP A 385 -20.95 -3.92 -16.32
N TYR A 386 -20.76 -2.60 -16.38
CA TYR A 386 -19.44 -1.99 -16.49
C TYR A 386 -18.55 -2.36 -15.31
N TYR A 387 -19.04 -2.22 -14.09
CA TYR A 387 -18.28 -2.49 -12.87
C TYR A 387 -17.86 -3.97 -12.79
N ARG A 388 -18.71 -4.88 -13.22
CA ARG A 388 -18.37 -6.30 -13.35
C ARG A 388 -17.18 -6.51 -14.28
N VAL A 389 -17.20 -5.94 -15.48
CA VAL A 389 -16.13 -6.06 -16.47
C VAL A 389 -14.85 -5.37 -15.98
N LEU A 390 -14.97 -4.20 -15.37
CA LEU A 390 -13.83 -3.50 -14.75
C LEU A 390 -13.17 -4.35 -13.67
N CYS A 391 -13.96 -4.93 -12.76
CA CYS A 391 -13.44 -5.80 -11.71
C CYS A 391 -12.75 -7.05 -12.27
N ASN A 392 -13.31 -7.65 -13.35
CA ASN A 392 -12.69 -8.79 -14.00
C ASN A 392 -11.37 -8.41 -14.70
N PHE A 393 -11.33 -7.25 -15.36
CA PHE A 393 -10.11 -6.71 -15.93
C PHE A 393 -9.04 -6.49 -14.87
N VAL A 394 -9.40 -5.89 -13.75
CA VAL A 394 -8.49 -5.70 -12.63
C VAL A 394 -8.04 -7.05 -12.05
N ALA A 395 -8.93 -8.00 -11.85
CA ALA A 395 -8.61 -9.32 -11.33
C ALA A 395 -7.66 -10.13 -12.22
N SER A 396 -7.75 -9.98 -13.55
CA SER A 396 -6.84 -10.62 -14.50
C SER A 396 -5.40 -10.12 -14.43
N ASN A 397 -5.17 -9.03 -13.74
CA ASN A 397 -3.88 -8.36 -13.59
C ASN A 397 -3.39 -8.30 -12.13
N ARG A 398 -3.74 -9.29 -11.30
CA ARG A 398 -3.47 -9.26 -9.86
C ARG A 398 -2.01 -9.22 -9.47
N GLU A 399 -1.79 -8.70 -8.28
CA GLU A 399 -0.52 -8.79 -7.56
C GLU A 399 -0.27 -10.22 -7.07
N TYR A 400 0.97 -10.63 -7.10
CA TYR A 400 1.41 -11.87 -6.51
C TYR A 400 2.60 -11.62 -5.60
N ALA A 401 2.64 -12.36 -4.52
CA ALA A 401 3.73 -12.24 -3.56
C ALA A 401 4.98 -12.92 -4.10
N ILE A 402 6.06 -12.16 -4.28
CA ILE A 402 7.38 -12.71 -4.57
C ILE A 402 8.04 -13.20 -3.27
N SER A 403 7.73 -12.54 -2.15
CA SER A 403 8.18 -12.90 -0.80
C SER A 403 7.21 -12.32 0.22
N ALA A 404 7.29 -12.74 1.48
CA ALA A 404 6.50 -12.18 2.58
C ALA A 404 6.63 -10.65 2.75
N ARG A 405 7.57 -10.01 2.05
CA ARG A 405 7.84 -8.56 2.11
C ARG A 405 7.89 -7.88 0.73
N GLN A 406 7.79 -8.62 -0.36
CA GLN A 406 7.84 -8.09 -1.72
C GLN A 406 6.66 -8.62 -2.52
N TYR A 407 5.88 -7.70 -3.05
CA TYR A 407 4.78 -7.98 -3.97
C TYR A 407 5.20 -7.49 -5.35
N GLN A 408 4.96 -8.31 -6.34
CA GLN A 408 5.04 -7.88 -7.73
C GLN A 408 3.65 -7.93 -8.34
N SER A 409 3.34 -6.86 -9.04
CA SER A 409 2.06 -6.67 -9.68
C SER A 409 2.27 -6.69 -11.18
N SER A 410 1.35 -7.29 -11.91
CA SER A 410 1.27 -7.07 -13.34
C SER A 410 0.91 -5.61 -13.66
N ILE A 411 0.41 -4.87 -12.65
CA ILE A 411 0.25 -3.42 -12.67
C ILE A 411 1.26 -2.83 -11.68
N ASP A 412 2.37 -2.35 -12.19
CA ASP A 412 3.42 -1.68 -11.43
C ASP A 412 3.48 -0.18 -11.78
N ALA A 413 4.35 0.54 -11.09
CA ALA A 413 4.54 1.97 -11.33
C ALA A 413 4.95 2.31 -12.78
N LYS A 414 5.52 1.33 -13.53
CA LYS A 414 5.96 1.55 -14.92
C LYS A 414 4.82 1.38 -15.93
N ASN A 415 3.86 0.52 -15.63
CA ASN A 415 2.78 0.18 -16.56
C ASN A 415 1.39 0.66 -16.14
N ILE A 416 1.24 1.24 -14.94
CA ILE A 416 -0.06 1.71 -14.44
C ILE A 416 -0.71 2.70 -15.42
N GLY A 417 0.06 3.60 -16.03
CA GLY A 417 -0.45 4.54 -17.02
C GLY A 417 -1.12 3.86 -18.21
N ASN A 418 -0.56 2.74 -18.69
CA ASN A 418 -1.16 1.96 -19.78
C ASN A 418 -2.49 1.31 -19.35
N ARG A 419 -2.58 0.83 -18.11
CA ARG A 419 -3.80 0.21 -17.59
C ARG A 419 -4.91 1.22 -17.34
N LEU A 420 -4.57 2.37 -16.79
CA LEU A 420 -5.48 3.52 -16.68
C LEU A 420 -5.92 4.00 -18.06
N GLY A 421 -4.97 4.08 -19.02
CA GLY A 421 -5.23 4.45 -20.41
C GLY A 421 -6.17 3.49 -21.11
N PHE A 422 -6.04 2.18 -20.87
CA PHE A 422 -6.98 1.18 -21.34
C PHE A 422 -8.40 1.42 -20.81
N VAL A 423 -8.54 1.61 -19.50
CA VAL A 423 -9.86 1.88 -18.88
C VAL A 423 -10.46 3.16 -19.45
N LYS A 424 -9.66 4.21 -19.61
CA LYS A 424 -10.08 5.46 -20.25
C LYS A 424 -10.61 5.22 -21.67
N ALA A 425 -9.82 4.56 -22.49
CA ALA A 425 -10.18 4.29 -23.89
C ALA A 425 -11.43 3.41 -24.01
N PHE A 426 -11.60 2.47 -23.10
CA PHE A 426 -12.78 1.59 -23.03
C PHE A 426 -14.06 2.37 -22.73
N VAL A 427 -14.01 3.28 -21.73
CA VAL A 427 -15.16 4.13 -21.38
C VAL A 427 -15.44 5.14 -22.50
N ASP A 428 -14.42 5.78 -23.05
CA ASP A 428 -14.57 6.74 -24.17
C ASP A 428 -15.16 6.07 -25.42
N GLY A 429 -14.84 4.80 -25.65
CA GLY A 429 -15.43 4.01 -26.73
C GLY A 429 -16.93 3.82 -26.53
N PHE A 430 -17.35 3.42 -25.33
CA PHE A 430 -18.76 3.22 -25.01
C PHE A 430 -19.59 4.52 -25.08
N LYS A 431 -19.02 5.65 -24.67
CA LYS A 431 -19.68 6.96 -24.77
C LYS A 431 -20.21 7.28 -26.15
N ASN A 432 -19.52 6.81 -27.19
CA ASN A 432 -19.83 7.11 -28.59
C ASN A 432 -20.76 6.06 -29.22
N GLU A 433 -21.15 5.03 -28.48
CA GLU A 433 -22.01 3.94 -28.97
C GLU A 433 -23.49 4.19 -28.64
N THR A 434 -24.36 3.65 -29.46
CA THR A 434 -25.81 3.71 -29.27
C THR A 434 -26.39 2.36 -28.84
N CYS A 435 -25.56 1.35 -28.70
CA CYS A 435 -25.94 -0.01 -28.27
C CYS A 435 -25.89 -0.18 -26.74
N ASP A 436 -26.44 -1.27 -26.23
CA ASP A 436 -26.28 -1.65 -24.84
C ASP A 436 -24.80 -2.03 -24.53
N PHE A 437 -24.47 -1.99 -23.24
CA PHE A 437 -23.08 -2.16 -22.79
C PHE A 437 -22.45 -3.50 -23.21
N TYR A 438 -23.18 -4.60 -23.10
CA TYR A 438 -22.63 -5.92 -23.48
C TYR A 438 -22.48 -6.09 -24.99
N SER A 439 -23.35 -5.50 -25.79
CA SER A 439 -23.19 -5.43 -27.24
C SER A 439 -21.93 -4.62 -27.62
N TYR A 440 -21.68 -3.53 -26.91
CA TYR A 440 -20.42 -2.80 -27.06
C TYR A 440 -19.22 -3.67 -26.71
N VAL A 441 -19.20 -4.36 -25.56
CA VAL A 441 -18.10 -5.26 -25.18
C VAL A 441 -17.85 -6.32 -26.24
N LYS A 442 -18.91 -6.90 -26.82
CA LYS A 442 -18.80 -7.90 -27.91
C LYS A 442 -18.18 -7.31 -29.17
N SER A 443 -18.43 -6.05 -29.49
CA SER A 443 -17.91 -5.38 -30.69
C SER A 443 -16.43 -4.99 -30.57
N THR A 444 -15.88 -4.91 -29.35
CA THR A 444 -14.48 -4.51 -29.12
C THR A 444 -13.51 -5.54 -29.69
N THR A 445 -12.35 -5.08 -30.16
CA THR A 445 -11.28 -5.95 -30.68
C THR A 445 -10.11 -6.10 -29.71
N SER A 446 -10.19 -5.46 -28.54
CA SER A 446 -9.13 -5.48 -27.53
C SER A 446 -8.83 -6.89 -27.05
N GLN A 447 -7.56 -7.23 -26.93
CA GLN A 447 -7.13 -8.52 -26.38
C GLN A 447 -7.40 -8.61 -24.88
N GLU A 448 -7.37 -7.49 -24.16
CA GLU A 448 -7.67 -7.41 -22.73
C GLU A 448 -9.11 -7.84 -22.43
N LEU A 449 -10.03 -7.71 -23.38
CA LEU A 449 -11.42 -8.12 -23.25
C LEU A 449 -11.77 -9.44 -23.98
N ALA A 450 -10.78 -10.14 -24.52
CA ALA A 450 -11.04 -11.38 -25.26
C ALA A 450 -11.81 -12.42 -24.42
N PHE A 451 -11.44 -12.59 -23.18
CA PHE A 451 -12.11 -13.52 -22.27
C PHE A 451 -13.51 -13.03 -21.85
N GLU A 452 -13.70 -11.71 -21.69
CA GLU A 452 -15.04 -11.15 -21.45
C GLU A 452 -15.97 -11.39 -22.66
N ARG A 453 -15.47 -11.22 -23.88
CA ARG A 453 -16.26 -11.57 -25.10
C ARG A 453 -16.65 -13.04 -25.13
N GLN A 454 -15.74 -13.95 -24.76
CA GLN A 454 -16.02 -15.38 -24.67
C GLN A 454 -17.13 -15.67 -23.65
N LYS A 455 -17.04 -15.08 -22.45
CA LYS A 455 -18.06 -15.22 -21.41
C LYS A 455 -19.45 -14.76 -21.88
N LEU A 456 -19.50 -13.64 -22.60
CA LEU A 456 -20.76 -13.08 -23.12
C LEU A 456 -21.39 -13.93 -24.27
N ASN A 457 -20.66 -14.86 -24.85
CA ASN A 457 -21.19 -15.82 -25.82
C ASN A 457 -21.82 -17.03 -25.15
N TYR A 458 -21.59 -17.24 -23.85
CA TYR A 458 -22.22 -18.34 -23.11
C TYR A 458 -23.72 -18.10 -22.95
N ALA A 459 -24.49 -19.19 -23.07
CA ALA A 459 -25.96 -19.11 -23.14
C ALA A 459 -26.60 -18.54 -21.86
N ASN A 460 -26.00 -18.78 -20.71
CA ASN A 460 -26.51 -18.32 -19.42
C ASN A 460 -25.46 -17.46 -18.67
N LEU A 461 -25.52 -16.17 -18.88
CA LEU A 461 -24.59 -15.22 -18.25
C LEU A 461 -24.69 -15.22 -16.70
N SER A 462 -25.85 -15.58 -16.13
CA SER A 462 -26.02 -15.65 -14.68
C SER A 462 -25.10 -16.67 -14.02
N ASP A 463 -24.82 -17.80 -14.68
CA ASP A 463 -23.93 -18.82 -14.16
C ASP A 463 -22.46 -18.34 -14.19
N ILE A 464 -22.09 -17.59 -15.23
CA ILE A 464 -20.79 -16.95 -15.31
C ILE A 464 -20.64 -15.93 -14.17
N ILE A 465 -21.66 -15.10 -13.94
CA ILE A 465 -21.65 -14.11 -12.85
C ILE A 465 -21.54 -14.81 -11.49
N ALA A 466 -22.25 -15.90 -11.27
CA ALA A 466 -22.16 -16.69 -10.05
C ALA A 466 -20.73 -17.20 -9.80
N LEU A 467 -20.07 -17.72 -10.84
CA LEU A 467 -18.66 -18.12 -10.76
C LEU A 467 -17.73 -16.94 -10.44
N GLU A 468 -17.92 -15.79 -11.06
CA GLU A 468 -17.11 -14.59 -10.79
C GLU A 468 -17.30 -14.07 -9.36
N GLN A 469 -18.48 -14.24 -8.79
CA GLN A 469 -18.80 -13.85 -7.41
C GLN A 469 -18.37 -14.88 -6.36
N CYS A 470 -18.05 -16.12 -6.78
CA CYS A 470 -17.52 -17.13 -5.88
C CYS A 470 -16.26 -16.62 -5.19
N SER A 471 -16.31 -16.52 -3.87
CA SER A 471 -15.20 -15.97 -3.06
C SER A 471 -13.91 -16.75 -3.24
N ALA A 472 -14.01 -18.07 -3.43
CA ALA A 472 -12.90 -18.97 -3.67
C ALA A 472 -12.14 -18.62 -4.96
N LEU A 473 -12.82 -18.16 -6.00
CA LEU A 473 -12.21 -17.89 -7.32
C LEU A 473 -11.71 -16.45 -7.46
N ARG A 474 -12.18 -15.52 -6.63
CA ARG A 474 -11.80 -14.12 -6.72
C ARG A 474 -11.82 -13.57 -8.15
N ARG A 475 -12.87 -13.90 -8.90
CA ARG A 475 -13.12 -13.58 -10.32
C ARG A 475 -12.20 -14.28 -11.33
N SER A 476 -11.34 -15.19 -10.92
CA SER A 476 -10.46 -15.94 -11.81
C SER A 476 -11.10 -17.27 -12.21
N ILE A 477 -11.93 -17.27 -13.23
CA ILE A 477 -12.77 -18.42 -13.59
C ILE A 477 -12.24 -19.26 -14.76
N HIS A 478 -11.14 -18.90 -15.40
CA HIS A 478 -10.62 -19.53 -16.63
C HIS A 478 -10.24 -21.01 -16.50
N ASN A 479 -10.08 -21.49 -15.27
CA ASN A 479 -9.84 -22.91 -15.01
C ASN A 479 -11.12 -23.76 -14.96
N PHE A 480 -12.27 -23.10 -14.84
CA PHE A 480 -13.59 -23.76 -14.71
C PHE A 480 -14.56 -23.36 -15.82
N PHE A 481 -14.29 -22.27 -16.53
CA PHE A 481 -14.95 -21.85 -17.75
C PHE A 481 -13.95 -21.77 -18.90
N PHE A 482 -14.01 -22.72 -19.81
CA PHE A 482 -13.17 -22.79 -21.02
C PHE A 482 -13.90 -23.68 -22.05
N ASP A 483 -13.47 -23.66 -23.32
CA ASP A 483 -14.14 -24.37 -24.41
C ASP A 483 -15.67 -24.06 -24.47
N ASP A 484 -16.03 -22.79 -24.10
CA ASP A 484 -17.42 -22.31 -23.99
C ASP A 484 -18.34 -23.16 -23.08
N CYS A 485 -17.75 -23.82 -22.07
CA CYS A 485 -18.44 -24.65 -21.11
C CYS A 485 -18.02 -24.33 -19.67
N ILE A 486 -19.01 -24.36 -18.75
CA ILE A 486 -18.74 -24.39 -17.30
C ILE A 486 -18.58 -25.85 -16.88
N TYR A 487 -17.38 -26.18 -16.40
CA TYR A 487 -17.08 -27.56 -15.98
C TYR A 487 -17.39 -27.81 -14.50
N ILE A 488 -17.28 -26.81 -13.63
CA ILE A 488 -17.70 -26.90 -12.23
C ILE A 488 -18.40 -25.59 -11.89
N GLY A 489 -19.61 -25.68 -11.35
CA GLY A 489 -20.42 -24.53 -10.97
C GLY A 489 -19.96 -23.88 -9.67
N ALA A 490 -20.46 -22.67 -9.37
CA ALA A 490 -20.09 -21.90 -8.20
C ALA A 490 -20.41 -22.62 -6.89
N SER A 491 -21.56 -23.26 -6.79
CA SER A 491 -22.02 -23.98 -5.59
C SER A 491 -21.12 -25.18 -5.26
N GLU A 492 -20.71 -25.94 -6.28
CA GLU A 492 -19.81 -27.07 -6.11
C GLU A 492 -18.40 -26.60 -5.69
N ILE A 493 -17.91 -25.51 -6.28
CA ILE A 493 -16.61 -24.92 -5.91
C ILE A 493 -16.65 -24.44 -4.46
N GLU A 494 -17.70 -23.73 -4.05
CA GLU A 494 -17.85 -23.30 -2.67
C GLU A 494 -17.87 -24.47 -1.70
N GLN A 495 -18.64 -25.52 -2.00
CA GLN A 495 -18.68 -26.72 -1.17
C GLN A 495 -17.32 -27.41 -1.10
N ILE A 496 -16.62 -27.59 -2.23
CA ILE A 496 -15.28 -28.19 -2.26
C ILE A 496 -14.29 -27.35 -1.43
N THR A 497 -14.40 -26.04 -1.47
CA THR A 497 -13.44 -25.18 -0.79
C THR A 497 -13.74 -24.94 0.69
N GLN A 498 -14.99 -25.06 1.11
CA GLN A 498 -15.39 -24.91 2.50
C GLN A 498 -15.19 -26.16 3.35
N GLU A 499 -15.24 -27.35 2.72
CA GLU A 499 -15.08 -28.63 3.42
C GLU A 499 -13.64 -29.16 3.30
N LYS A 500 -12.95 -29.30 4.43
CA LYS A 500 -11.55 -29.77 4.48
C LYS A 500 -11.32 -31.08 3.76
N THR A 501 -12.23 -32.03 3.94
CA THR A 501 -12.13 -33.35 3.32
C THR A 501 -12.23 -33.27 1.79
N LEU A 502 -13.18 -32.49 1.28
CA LEU A 502 -13.37 -32.32 -0.15
C LEU A 502 -12.20 -31.54 -0.77
N SER A 503 -11.74 -30.50 -0.08
CA SER A 503 -10.60 -29.69 -0.50
C SER A 503 -9.31 -30.53 -0.59
N ASN A 504 -9.07 -31.40 0.39
CA ASN A 504 -7.94 -32.33 0.37
C ASN A 504 -8.03 -33.33 -0.79
N LEU A 505 -9.20 -33.93 -1.01
CA LEU A 505 -9.44 -34.86 -2.12
C LEU A 505 -9.19 -34.15 -3.45
N ALA A 506 -9.80 -33.00 -3.67
CA ALA A 506 -9.64 -32.22 -4.89
C ALA A 506 -8.17 -31.89 -5.18
N LEU A 507 -7.43 -31.41 -4.17
CA LEU A 507 -6.02 -31.11 -4.31
C LEU A 507 -5.18 -32.32 -4.71
N ARG A 508 -5.40 -33.45 -4.05
CA ARG A 508 -4.67 -34.70 -4.34
C ARG A 508 -4.95 -35.18 -5.77
N ILE A 509 -6.20 -35.06 -6.22
CA ILE A 509 -6.56 -35.40 -7.60
C ILE A 509 -5.91 -34.45 -8.59
N ILE A 510 -5.96 -33.14 -8.35
CA ILE A 510 -5.32 -32.13 -9.21
C ILE A 510 -3.84 -32.42 -9.35
N LEU A 511 -3.15 -32.70 -8.22
CA LEU A 511 -1.73 -33.08 -8.22
C LEU A 511 -1.47 -34.32 -9.07
N SER A 512 -2.37 -35.29 -9.07
CA SER A 512 -2.23 -36.52 -9.84
C SER A 512 -2.25 -36.33 -11.36
N PHE A 513 -2.79 -35.21 -11.83
CA PHE A 513 -2.80 -34.86 -13.26
C PHE A 513 -1.53 -34.15 -13.73
N SER A 514 -0.61 -33.81 -12.82
CA SER A 514 0.69 -33.25 -13.21
C SER A 514 1.56 -34.31 -13.88
N ASP A 515 2.25 -33.95 -14.97
CA ASP A 515 2.97 -34.88 -15.87
C ASP A 515 4.24 -35.51 -15.28
N GLY A 516 4.18 -36.09 -14.10
CA GLY A 516 5.30 -36.89 -13.58
C GLY A 516 6.66 -36.17 -13.41
N THR A 517 6.79 -34.94 -13.88
CA THR A 517 7.84 -34.01 -13.54
C THR A 517 7.56 -33.38 -12.18
N ALA A 518 7.00 -34.17 -11.27
CA ALA A 518 6.62 -33.74 -9.94
C ALA A 518 7.82 -33.24 -9.11
N GLY A 519 9.01 -33.64 -9.43
CA GLY A 519 10.20 -32.95 -8.95
C GLY A 519 10.12 -31.47 -9.30
N ASN A 520 9.64 -31.11 -10.47
CA ASN A 520 9.44 -29.73 -10.88
C ASN A 520 8.23 -29.08 -10.21
N PHE A 521 7.15 -29.80 -9.96
CA PHE A 521 5.98 -29.28 -9.26
C PHE A 521 6.29 -28.92 -7.80
N LEU A 522 7.04 -29.77 -7.12
CA LEU A 522 7.53 -29.51 -5.76
C LEU A 522 8.71 -28.54 -5.73
N THR A 523 9.40 -28.34 -6.85
CA THR A 523 10.46 -27.34 -7.01
C THR A 523 9.94 -25.96 -7.42
N LEU A 524 8.66 -25.86 -7.75
CA LEU A 524 7.95 -24.55 -7.89
C LEU A 524 7.87 -23.80 -6.57
N VAL A 525 8.79 -24.06 -5.70
CA VAL A 525 8.81 -23.55 -4.39
C VAL A 525 9.85 -22.48 -4.29
N TYR A 526 9.42 -21.40 -3.71
CA TYR A 526 10.14 -20.21 -3.39
C TYR A 526 11.62 -20.44 -3.10
N ASP A 527 12.48 -19.87 -3.91
CA ASP A 527 13.91 -19.78 -3.68
C ASP A 527 14.23 -18.47 -2.96
N ASP A 528 14.36 -18.52 -1.64
CA ASP A 528 14.85 -17.37 -0.88
C ASP A 528 16.37 -17.27 -1.05
N THR A 529 16.79 -16.61 -2.14
CA THR A 529 18.19 -16.37 -2.45
C THR A 529 18.88 -15.43 -1.45
N THR A 530 18.12 -14.77 -0.57
CA THR A 530 18.68 -13.86 0.44
C THR A 530 19.21 -14.58 1.67
N ASN A 531 18.75 -15.81 1.91
CA ASN A 531 19.27 -16.66 2.96
C ASN A 531 20.03 -17.83 2.32
N GLN A 532 21.31 -17.96 2.60
CA GLN A 532 22.27 -18.96 2.09
C GLN A 532 21.87 -20.44 2.23
N SER A 533 20.62 -20.73 2.57
CA SER A 533 20.17 -22.08 2.93
C SER A 533 19.49 -22.87 1.80
N GLY A 534 19.34 -22.31 0.58
CA GLY A 534 18.73 -23.02 -0.56
C GLY A 534 17.33 -23.59 -0.30
N ARG A 535 16.56 -22.95 0.53
CA ARG A 535 15.26 -23.39 0.99
C ARG A 535 14.20 -22.99 0.00
N ARG A 536 13.38 -23.91 -0.41
CA ARG A 536 12.23 -23.69 -1.24
C ARG A 536 10.99 -23.90 -0.40
N LYS A 537 10.09 -22.91 -0.39
CA LYS A 537 8.91 -22.89 0.44
C LYS A 537 7.69 -23.16 -0.44
N LEU A 538 7.10 -24.35 -0.33
CA LEU A 538 5.71 -24.57 -0.73
C LEU A 538 4.85 -23.81 0.25
N CYS A 539 4.67 -22.54 -0.04
CA CYS A 539 4.01 -21.71 0.89
C CYS A 539 2.56 -21.71 0.74
N TYR A 540 2.00 -22.02 1.84
CA TYR A 540 0.75 -21.43 2.13
C TYR A 540 0.70 -21.02 3.61
N GLU A 541 0.40 -19.75 3.84
CA GLU A 541 -0.08 -19.26 5.12
C GLU A 541 -1.61 -19.28 5.07
N SER A 542 -2.25 -20.24 5.76
CA SER A 542 -3.64 -20.14 6.12
C SER A 542 -3.77 -20.36 7.60
N GLU A 543 -4.58 -19.55 8.22
CA GLU A 543 -4.83 -19.64 9.65
C GLU A 543 -5.54 -20.94 10.04
N ASP A 544 -6.21 -21.63 9.10
CA ASP A 544 -7.11 -22.72 9.44
C ASP A 544 -6.73 -24.11 8.94
N ASP A 545 -6.09 -24.25 7.76
CA ASP A 545 -5.73 -25.59 7.20
C ASP A 545 -4.78 -25.54 6.01
N ALA A 546 -3.69 -26.27 6.08
CA ALA A 546 -2.67 -26.30 5.02
C ALA A 546 -3.23 -26.86 3.68
N ALA A 547 -4.06 -27.91 3.72
CA ALA A 547 -4.64 -28.50 2.51
C ALA A 547 -5.68 -27.59 1.86
N PHE A 548 -6.58 -27.02 2.65
CA PHE A 548 -7.57 -26.06 2.20
C PHE A 548 -6.91 -24.85 1.55
N GLY A 549 -5.96 -24.27 2.25
CA GLY A 549 -5.28 -23.10 1.76
C GLY A 549 -4.48 -23.36 0.51
N PHE A 550 -3.80 -24.48 0.40
CA PHE A 550 -3.08 -24.88 -0.80
C PHE A 550 -4.04 -25.00 -1.99
N CYS A 551 -5.15 -25.71 -1.83
CA CYS A 551 -6.16 -25.83 -2.86
C CYS A 551 -6.74 -24.48 -3.27
N HIS A 552 -7.15 -23.67 -2.30
CA HIS A 552 -7.75 -22.37 -2.54
C HIS A 552 -6.82 -21.39 -3.24
N LYS A 553 -5.61 -21.22 -2.74
CA LYS A 553 -4.68 -20.17 -3.20
C LYS A 553 -4.00 -20.53 -4.52
N TYR A 554 -3.61 -21.76 -4.69
CA TYR A 554 -2.76 -22.16 -5.80
C TYR A 554 -3.52 -22.71 -6.99
N PHE A 555 -4.57 -23.46 -6.73
CA PHE A 555 -5.26 -24.18 -7.80
C PHE A 555 -6.57 -23.52 -8.22
N LEU A 556 -7.32 -23.01 -7.26
CA LEU A 556 -8.63 -22.44 -7.56
C LEU A 556 -8.55 -20.96 -7.92
N ASN A 557 -7.72 -20.20 -7.27
CA ASN A 557 -7.61 -18.76 -7.48
C ASN A 557 -6.62 -18.31 -8.53
N ASN A 558 -5.76 -19.19 -9.01
CA ASN A 558 -4.65 -18.79 -9.85
C ASN A 558 -3.78 -17.69 -9.21
N GLU A 559 -3.79 -17.57 -7.90
CA GLU A 559 -2.83 -16.68 -7.23
C GLU A 559 -1.44 -17.24 -7.50
N ASN A 560 -0.66 -16.48 -8.27
CA ASN A 560 0.74 -16.76 -8.56
C ASN A 560 1.57 -16.61 -7.30
N VAL A 561 1.52 -17.59 -6.44
CA VAL A 561 2.45 -17.68 -5.32
C VAL A 561 3.86 -17.94 -5.81
N PHE A 562 3.96 -18.37 -7.00
CA PHE A 562 5.19 -18.64 -7.70
C PHE A 562 5.76 -17.40 -8.38
N GLY A 563 5.62 -16.23 -7.80
CA GLY A 563 6.02 -14.96 -8.33
C GLY A 563 7.23 -14.93 -9.28
N ASP A 564 7.45 -13.84 -9.93
CA ASP A 564 8.44 -13.62 -10.99
C ASP A 564 9.88 -14.13 -10.75
N LYS A 565 10.28 -14.37 -9.50
CA LYS A 565 11.58 -14.94 -9.23
C LYS A 565 11.76 -16.37 -9.73
N ILE A 566 10.68 -17.11 -9.81
CA ILE A 566 10.70 -18.38 -10.52
C ILE A 566 10.70 -18.12 -12.02
N MET A 567 10.11 -17.02 -12.51
CA MET A 567 10.08 -16.61 -13.90
C MET A 567 11.45 -16.27 -14.47
N THR A 568 12.39 -15.86 -13.66
CA THR A 568 13.71 -15.40 -14.12
C THR A 568 14.78 -16.48 -14.19
N VAL A 569 14.54 -17.69 -13.70
CA VAL A 569 15.48 -18.77 -13.83
C VAL A 569 15.28 -19.49 -15.17
N GLU A 570 15.89 -18.97 -16.22
CA GLU A 570 16.10 -19.64 -17.51
C GLU A 570 14.88 -19.89 -18.40
N GLY A 571 13.85 -19.10 -18.42
CA GLY A 571 12.75 -19.24 -19.40
C GLY A 571 11.89 -20.51 -19.27
N LYS A 572 12.12 -21.34 -18.25
CA LYS A 572 11.39 -22.61 -18.00
C LYS A 572 10.04 -22.44 -17.32
N GLN A 573 9.72 -21.29 -16.91
CA GLN A 573 8.63 -20.96 -16.03
C GLN A 573 7.22 -21.01 -16.61
N THR A 574 7.09 -20.49 -17.83
CA THR A 574 5.81 -20.56 -18.56
C THR A 574 5.33 -21.99 -18.78
N ALA A 575 6.20 -22.97 -18.68
CA ALA A 575 5.84 -24.38 -18.76
C ALA A 575 5.11 -24.85 -17.48
N HIS A 576 5.58 -24.46 -16.31
CA HIS A 576 5.03 -24.96 -15.03
C HIS A 576 3.66 -24.39 -14.68
N LEU A 577 3.43 -23.09 -14.94
CA LEU A 577 2.10 -22.49 -14.78
C LEU A 577 1.09 -23.12 -15.76
N ARG A 578 1.52 -23.38 -16.99
CA ARG A 578 0.67 -24.10 -17.98
C ARG A 578 0.37 -25.52 -17.55
N ASP A 579 1.30 -26.21 -16.90
CA ASP A 579 1.10 -27.58 -16.43
C ASP A 579 0.13 -27.62 -15.24
N LEU A 580 0.21 -26.62 -14.35
CA LEU A 580 -0.74 -26.46 -13.26
C LEU A 580 -2.15 -26.16 -13.79
N GLU A 581 -2.27 -25.20 -14.69
CA GLU A 581 -3.53 -24.87 -15.36
C GLU A 581 -4.14 -26.09 -16.07
N LYS A 582 -3.33 -26.86 -16.78
CA LYS A 582 -3.74 -28.11 -17.41
C LYS A 582 -4.26 -29.13 -16.39
N SER A 583 -3.57 -29.26 -15.25
CA SER A 583 -3.99 -30.19 -14.19
C SER A 583 -5.34 -29.81 -13.59
N VAL A 584 -5.57 -28.52 -13.34
CA VAL A 584 -6.87 -28.03 -12.83
C VAL A 584 -7.96 -28.21 -13.87
N LYS A 585 -7.70 -27.90 -15.14
CA LYS A 585 -8.65 -28.11 -16.23
C LYS A 585 -8.97 -29.60 -16.46
N ALA A 586 -7.94 -30.46 -16.35
CA ALA A 586 -8.16 -31.92 -16.43
C ALA A 586 -9.01 -32.43 -15.27
N PHE A 587 -8.76 -31.93 -14.05
CA PHE A 587 -9.61 -32.18 -12.90
C PHE A 587 -11.06 -31.74 -13.15
N ALA A 588 -11.25 -30.50 -13.61
CA ALA A 588 -12.58 -29.95 -13.85
C ALA A 588 -13.35 -30.75 -14.92
N LYS A 589 -12.72 -31.15 -16.03
CA LYS A 589 -13.32 -32.03 -17.05
C LYS A 589 -13.71 -33.39 -16.48
N SER A 590 -12.79 -34.02 -15.76
CA SER A 590 -13.02 -35.33 -15.16
C SER A 590 -14.14 -35.32 -14.12
N PHE A 591 -14.23 -34.23 -13.34
CA PHE A 591 -15.31 -34.01 -12.38
C PHE A 591 -16.66 -33.85 -13.10
N TYR A 592 -16.72 -33.01 -14.14
CA TYR A 592 -17.91 -32.75 -14.94
C TYR A 592 -18.55 -34.05 -15.47
N GLU A 593 -17.73 -34.90 -16.09
CA GLU A 593 -18.14 -36.15 -16.69
C GLU A 593 -18.76 -37.15 -15.68
N ARG A 594 -18.38 -37.05 -14.39
CA ARG A 594 -18.81 -38.01 -13.35
C ARG A 594 -19.89 -37.46 -12.43
N TYR A 595 -20.02 -36.16 -12.37
CA TYR A 595 -20.92 -35.48 -11.43
C TYR A 595 -22.23 -35.08 -12.09
N TYR A 596 -22.17 -34.32 -13.19
CA TYR A 596 -23.37 -33.77 -13.81
C TYR A 596 -24.16 -34.83 -14.54
N GLY A 597 -25.50 -34.80 -14.35
CA GLY A 597 -26.40 -35.81 -14.89
C GLY A 597 -26.42 -37.13 -14.12
N GLN A 598 -25.67 -37.23 -13.02
CA GLN A 598 -25.63 -38.40 -12.13
C GLN A 598 -26.16 -38.01 -10.74
N ASN A 599 -26.90 -38.93 -10.10
CA ASN A 599 -27.35 -38.70 -8.73
C ASN A 599 -26.28 -39.14 -7.72
N ARG A 600 -25.22 -38.32 -7.59
CA ARG A 600 -24.03 -38.64 -6.76
C ARG A 600 -23.64 -37.46 -5.92
N THR A 601 -23.00 -37.71 -4.78
CA THR A 601 -22.41 -36.66 -3.97
C THR A 601 -21.05 -36.23 -4.52
N ILE A 602 -20.63 -35.00 -4.23
CA ILE A 602 -19.28 -34.50 -4.57
C ILE A 602 -18.21 -35.42 -3.95
N CYS A 603 -18.42 -35.86 -2.71
CA CYS A 603 -17.50 -36.73 -1.99
C CYS A 603 -17.30 -38.07 -2.71
N ASP A 604 -18.37 -38.72 -3.14
CA ASP A 604 -18.30 -40.00 -3.83
C ASP A 604 -17.53 -39.88 -5.16
N VAL A 605 -17.81 -38.81 -5.91
CA VAL A 605 -17.11 -38.51 -7.17
C VAL A 605 -15.62 -38.31 -6.96
N LEU A 606 -15.24 -37.47 -5.98
CA LEU A 606 -13.85 -37.21 -5.69
C LEU A 606 -13.11 -38.45 -5.18
N GLN A 607 -13.74 -39.27 -4.35
CA GLN A 607 -13.15 -40.53 -3.88
C GLN A 607 -12.90 -41.51 -5.02
N GLU A 608 -13.85 -41.64 -5.93
CA GLU A 608 -13.71 -42.50 -7.13
C GLU A 608 -12.59 -41.97 -8.04
N MET A 609 -12.58 -40.67 -8.33
CA MET A 609 -11.53 -40.07 -9.13
C MET A 609 -10.13 -40.32 -8.52
N LEU A 610 -9.98 -40.11 -7.20
CA LEU A 610 -8.73 -40.39 -6.53
C LEU A 610 -8.31 -41.85 -6.63
N LYS A 611 -9.26 -42.77 -6.44
CA LYS A 611 -9.00 -44.21 -6.55
C LYS A 611 -8.52 -44.60 -7.96
N GLU A 612 -9.16 -44.09 -9.01
CA GLU A 612 -8.72 -44.31 -10.39
C GLU A 612 -7.33 -43.73 -10.67
N ARG A 613 -7.05 -42.53 -10.18
CA ARG A 613 -5.73 -41.89 -10.34
C ARG A 613 -4.64 -42.69 -9.63
N LEU A 614 -4.92 -43.23 -8.44
CA LEU A 614 -3.98 -44.07 -7.70
C LEU A 614 -3.66 -45.41 -8.39
N GLN A 615 -4.53 -45.91 -9.25
CA GLN A 615 -4.23 -47.10 -10.08
C GLN A 615 -3.12 -46.82 -11.12
N GLN A 616 -2.91 -45.56 -11.45
CA GLN A 616 -1.88 -45.11 -12.40
C GLN A 616 -0.60 -44.64 -11.67
N ALA A 617 -0.53 -44.79 -10.34
CA ALA A 617 0.57 -44.33 -9.55
C ALA A 617 1.88 -45.11 -9.87
N ASP A 618 2.93 -44.35 -10.12
CA ASP A 618 4.30 -44.89 -10.35
C ASP A 618 5.21 -44.54 -9.15
N PHE A 619 5.45 -45.53 -8.32
CA PHE A 619 6.37 -45.45 -7.18
C PHE A 619 7.78 -45.90 -7.48
N THR A 620 8.10 -46.26 -8.72
CA THR A 620 9.43 -46.74 -9.11
C THR A 620 10.52 -45.67 -8.92
N LYS A 621 10.14 -44.43 -8.93
CA LYS A 621 11.01 -43.27 -8.76
C LYS A 621 10.91 -42.74 -7.34
N THR A 622 11.68 -43.26 -6.40
CA THR A 622 11.70 -42.77 -5.01
C THR A 622 12.01 -41.29 -4.85
N LYS A 623 12.64 -40.69 -5.86
CA LYS A 623 12.85 -39.23 -5.95
C LYS A 623 11.56 -38.45 -6.30
N ASN A 624 10.52 -39.13 -6.79
CA ASN A 624 9.24 -38.52 -7.12
C ASN A 624 8.27 -38.68 -5.97
N VAL A 625 8.21 -37.67 -5.09
CA VAL A 625 7.30 -37.67 -3.94
C VAL A 625 5.84 -37.39 -4.29
N LEU A 626 5.52 -37.11 -5.56
CA LEU A 626 4.15 -36.76 -5.98
C LEU A 626 3.13 -37.81 -5.58
N TRP A 627 3.38 -39.08 -5.92
CA TRP A 627 2.40 -40.13 -5.66
C TRP A 627 2.23 -40.42 -4.18
N TYR A 628 3.23 -40.11 -3.33
CA TYR A 628 3.06 -40.12 -1.88
C TYR A 628 2.15 -39.00 -1.43
N LEU A 629 2.29 -37.78 -1.98
CA LEU A 629 1.36 -36.69 -1.73
C LEU A 629 -0.06 -37.02 -2.18
N VAL A 630 -0.21 -37.66 -3.33
CA VAL A 630 -1.52 -38.05 -3.85
C VAL A 630 -2.15 -39.16 -3.01
N LYS A 631 -1.37 -40.13 -2.55
CA LYS A 631 -1.87 -41.29 -1.82
C LYS A 631 -2.17 -41.02 -0.35
N TYR A 632 -1.28 -40.31 0.34
CA TYR A 632 -1.30 -40.15 1.79
C TYR A 632 -1.78 -38.78 2.22
N SER A 633 -2.93 -38.73 2.90
CA SER A 633 -3.54 -37.46 3.37
C SER A 633 -2.71 -36.75 4.43
N GLU A 634 -1.86 -37.48 5.16
CA GLU A 634 -1.00 -37.00 6.22
C GLU A 634 0.00 -35.92 5.77
N PHE A 635 0.27 -35.83 4.49
CA PHE A 635 1.07 -34.76 3.92
C PHE A 635 0.36 -33.38 3.95
N PHE A 636 -0.96 -33.39 4.05
CA PHE A 636 -1.79 -32.17 4.05
C PHE A 636 -2.55 -31.96 5.36
N TYR A 637 -2.69 -33.02 6.15
CA TYR A 637 -3.43 -32.98 7.40
C TYR A 637 -2.49 -33.03 8.58
N THR A 638 -2.16 -31.85 9.11
CA THR A 638 -1.53 -31.80 10.40
C THR A 638 -2.23 -30.76 11.25
N PRO A 639 -2.66 -31.16 12.46
CA PRO A 639 -3.44 -30.27 13.32
C PRO A 639 -2.74 -28.96 13.66
N ASN A 640 -1.45 -28.83 13.34
CA ASN A 640 -0.60 -27.77 13.81
C ASN A 640 0.37 -27.21 12.77
N SER A 641 0.31 -27.61 11.48
CA SER A 641 1.24 -27.07 10.50
C SER A 641 0.54 -26.15 9.50
N THR A 642 1.09 -24.97 9.39
CA THR A 642 0.63 -23.95 8.45
C THR A 642 1.51 -23.87 7.21
N ILE A 643 2.66 -24.55 7.21
CA ILE A 643 3.67 -24.35 6.16
C ILE A 643 4.33 -25.66 5.78
N PHE A 644 4.34 -25.94 4.47
CA PHE A 644 5.14 -26.99 3.87
C PHE A 644 6.45 -26.44 3.35
N TYR A 645 7.56 -27.14 3.65
CA TYR A 645 8.86 -26.82 3.09
C TYR A 645 9.37 -27.97 2.27
N VAL A 646 9.90 -27.65 1.11
CA VAL A 646 10.76 -28.55 0.37
C VAL A 646 12.17 -27.98 0.47
N LEU A 647 13.07 -28.70 1.08
CA LEU A 647 14.45 -28.29 1.26
C LEU A 647 15.29 -28.92 0.15
N ARG A 648 16.00 -28.07 -0.60
CA ARG A 648 17.06 -28.54 -1.48
C ARG A 648 18.33 -28.77 -0.66
N ARG A 649 18.93 -29.96 -0.78
CA ARG A 649 20.19 -30.21 -0.16
C ARG A 649 21.29 -29.39 -0.85
N LYS A 650 22.13 -28.74 -0.07
CA LYS A 650 23.37 -28.10 -0.54
C LYS A 650 24.52 -28.69 0.22
N HIS A 651 25.66 -28.83 -0.44
CA HIS A 651 26.93 -29.10 0.25
C HIS A 651 27.29 -27.95 1.21
N TYR A 652 28.15 -28.21 2.17
CA TYR A 652 28.57 -27.23 3.18
C TYR A 652 29.18 -25.96 2.57
N ASP A 653 29.79 -26.08 1.39
CA ASP A 653 30.35 -24.98 0.59
C ASP A 653 29.32 -24.19 -0.22
N GLY A 654 28.07 -24.54 -0.11
CA GLY A 654 26.98 -23.85 -0.80
C GLY A 654 26.71 -24.33 -2.24
N THR A 655 27.50 -25.31 -2.74
CA THR A 655 27.24 -25.93 -4.05
C THR A 655 25.99 -26.81 -4.00
N PRO A 656 25.13 -26.79 -5.05
CA PRO A 656 24.01 -27.72 -5.13
C PRO A 656 24.50 -29.16 -5.15
N ASP A 657 23.83 -30.02 -4.39
CA ASP A 657 24.06 -31.47 -4.49
C ASP A 657 23.62 -31.95 -5.89
N ASP A 658 24.47 -32.69 -6.61
CA ASP A 658 24.24 -33.08 -8.00
C ASP A 658 22.98 -33.93 -8.21
N ASP A 659 22.40 -34.46 -7.14
CA ASP A 659 21.30 -35.42 -7.19
C ASP A 659 19.90 -34.81 -7.11
N ASN A 660 19.72 -33.50 -7.11
CA ASN A 660 18.39 -32.82 -6.98
C ASN A 660 17.52 -33.40 -5.84
N VAL A 661 18.12 -33.71 -4.72
CA VAL A 661 17.42 -34.34 -3.59
C VAL A 661 16.70 -33.29 -2.76
N TYR A 662 15.41 -33.53 -2.55
CA TYR A 662 14.57 -32.67 -1.73
C TYR A 662 14.14 -33.39 -0.45
N ASP A 663 14.22 -32.67 0.67
CA ASP A 663 13.65 -33.09 1.94
C ASP A 663 12.32 -32.34 2.14
N MET A 664 11.24 -33.07 2.35
CA MET A 664 9.93 -32.49 2.60
C MET A 664 9.68 -32.42 4.10
N ARG A 665 9.28 -31.24 4.57
CA ARG A 665 8.92 -31.00 5.97
C ARG A 665 7.69 -30.13 6.09
N CYS A 666 6.94 -30.36 7.13
CA CYS A 666 5.84 -29.50 7.53
C CYS A 666 6.21 -28.77 8.83
N ALA A 667 5.91 -27.49 8.92
CA ALA A 667 6.25 -26.67 10.07
C ALA A 667 5.02 -25.93 10.62
N LYS A 668 4.98 -25.74 11.94
CA LYS A 668 3.95 -24.99 12.62
C LYS A 668 4.12 -23.48 12.52
N GLU A 669 5.36 -23.03 12.40
CA GLU A 669 5.74 -21.62 12.34
C GLU A 669 6.79 -21.39 11.26
N SER A 670 7.11 -20.12 11.02
CA SER A 670 8.12 -19.76 10.01
C SER A 670 9.46 -20.43 10.29
N PHE A 671 9.93 -21.18 9.32
CA PHE A 671 11.28 -21.78 9.35
C PHE A 671 12.35 -20.68 9.55
N PRO A 672 13.43 -20.90 10.36
CA PRO A 672 13.92 -22.17 10.90
C PRO A 672 13.55 -22.45 12.37
N TRP A 673 12.73 -21.64 13.00
CA TRP A 673 12.58 -21.58 14.47
C TRP A 673 11.42 -22.42 15.04
N GLY A 674 10.56 -22.96 14.15
CA GLY A 674 9.38 -23.70 14.54
C GLY A 674 9.58 -25.21 14.72
N GLU A 675 8.51 -25.87 15.12
CA GLU A 675 8.43 -27.34 15.18
C GLU A 675 8.25 -27.91 13.77
N HIS A 676 9.10 -28.85 13.38
CA HIS A 676 9.06 -29.52 12.08
C HIS A 676 8.77 -31.01 12.27
N TYR A 677 8.03 -31.59 11.33
CA TYR A 677 7.88 -33.04 11.31
C TYR A 677 8.06 -33.57 9.87
N ASN A 678 8.46 -34.85 9.80
CA ASN A 678 8.62 -35.53 8.53
C ASN A 678 7.29 -36.20 8.14
N PRO A 679 6.62 -35.80 7.05
CA PRO A 679 5.32 -36.33 6.66
C PRO A 679 5.36 -37.84 6.28
N PHE A 680 6.49 -38.34 5.80
CA PHE A 680 6.64 -39.75 5.51
C PHE A 680 6.54 -40.61 6.77
N TYR A 681 7.18 -40.19 7.87
CA TYR A 681 7.05 -40.89 9.15
C TYR A 681 5.62 -40.81 9.72
N SER A 682 4.94 -39.71 9.50
CA SER A 682 3.53 -39.57 9.87
C SER A 682 2.64 -40.53 9.09
N ALA A 683 2.87 -40.69 7.79
CA ALA A 683 2.14 -41.62 6.95
C ALA A 683 2.40 -43.09 7.35
N VAL A 684 3.66 -43.44 7.64
CA VAL A 684 4.00 -44.78 8.19
C VAL A 684 3.26 -45.00 9.52
N LYS A 685 3.26 -44.03 10.41
CA LYS A 685 2.54 -44.11 11.70
C LYS A 685 1.04 -44.32 11.51
N GLY A 686 0.39 -43.50 10.71
CA GLY A 686 -1.04 -43.62 10.42
C GLY A 686 -1.37 -44.98 9.84
N ARG A 687 -0.57 -45.45 8.88
CA ARG A 687 -0.79 -46.74 8.25
C ARG A 687 -0.60 -47.93 9.19
N LEU A 688 0.38 -47.91 10.09
CA LEU A 688 0.60 -48.94 11.12
C LEU A 688 -0.58 -48.95 12.12
N GLU A 689 -1.11 -47.78 12.47
CA GLU A 689 -2.32 -47.67 13.33
C GLU A 689 -3.55 -48.26 12.65
N GLU A 690 -3.81 -47.99 11.39
CA GLU A 690 -4.90 -48.58 10.59
C GLU A 690 -4.79 -50.12 10.52
N LEU A 691 -3.59 -50.63 10.39
CA LEU A 691 -3.33 -52.06 10.32
C LEU A 691 -3.33 -52.74 11.70
N ASN A 692 -3.56 -52.00 12.79
CA ASN A 692 -3.50 -52.48 14.17
C ASN A 692 -2.17 -53.16 14.54
N SER A 693 -1.01 -52.60 14.09
CA SER A 693 0.30 -53.13 14.35
C SER A 693 0.66 -53.09 15.85
N ASN A 694 1.28 -54.17 16.35
CA ASN A 694 1.90 -54.19 17.70
C ASN A 694 3.20 -53.40 17.75
N ILE A 695 3.90 -53.29 16.63
CA ILE A 695 5.11 -52.47 16.50
C ILE A 695 4.68 -51.05 16.14
N ARG A 696 5.07 -50.09 16.97
CA ARG A 696 4.67 -48.69 16.84
C ARG A 696 5.89 -47.79 16.76
N ILE A 697 5.72 -46.60 16.17
CA ILE A 697 6.70 -45.55 16.21
C ILE A 697 6.78 -44.98 17.61
N THR A 698 7.98 -45.00 18.21
CA THR A 698 8.26 -44.50 19.57
C THR A 698 9.02 -43.18 19.60
N SER A 699 9.75 -42.84 18.53
CA SER A 699 10.43 -41.55 18.45
C SER A 699 9.45 -40.40 18.26
N LYS A 700 9.83 -39.22 18.73
CA LYS A 700 9.14 -38.00 18.34
C LYS A 700 9.32 -37.77 16.86
N ILE A 701 8.21 -37.65 16.14
CA ILE A 701 8.20 -37.27 14.73
C ILE A 701 8.48 -35.76 14.58
N LEU A 702 8.31 -35.03 15.67
CA LEU A 702 8.56 -33.59 15.79
C LEU A 702 10.05 -33.33 16.02
N ILE A 703 10.62 -32.45 15.22
CA ILE A 703 11.99 -31.96 15.33
C ILE A 703 11.92 -30.49 15.73
N THR A 704 12.50 -30.15 16.89
CA THR A 704 12.59 -28.76 17.37
C THR A 704 14.00 -28.21 17.15
N GLY A 705 14.11 -26.99 16.63
CA GLY A 705 15.34 -26.19 16.55
C GLY A 705 16.11 -26.21 15.24
N ASN A 706 17.18 -25.42 15.20
CA ASN A 706 18.01 -25.13 14.02
C ASN A 706 18.87 -26.30 13.50
N GLN A 707 18.85 -27.43 14.18
CA GLN A 707 19.63 -28.59 13.77
C GLN A 707 18.88 -29.37 12.69
N ILE A 708 19.09 -28.94 11.45
CA ILE A 708 18.78 -29.70 10.26
C ILE A 708 19.82 -30.83 10.17
N GLU A 709 19.92 -31.61 11.21
CA GLU A 709 20.62 -32.88 11.10
C GLU A 709 19.63 -33.89 10.55
N TYR A 710 19.78 -34.19 9.28
CA TYR A 710 19.10 -35.23 8.50
C TYR A 710 19.24 -36.64 9.08
N LYS A 711 19.68 -36.76 10.32
CA LYS A 711 20.15 -37.99 10.96
C LYS A 711 19.23 -38.59 12.01
N HIS A 712 18.03 -38.00 12.23
CA HIS A 712 17.15 -38.60 13.24
C HIS A 712 16.35 -39.77 12.64
N PRO A 713 16.77 -41.02 12.94
CA PRO A 713 16.02 -42.18 12.54
C PRO A 713 14.67 -42.21 13.28
N CYS A 714 13.64 -42.71 12.63
CA CYS A 714 12.36 -42.99 13.26
C CYS A 714 12.48 -44.34 14.01
N LEU A 715 12.39 -44.29 15.35
CA LEU A 715 12.52 -45.49 16.19
C LEU A 715 11.19 -46.22 16.29
N LEU A 716 11.25 -47.54 16.21
CA LEU A 716 10.14 -48.47 16.44
C LEU A 716 10.21 -49.10 17.84
N SER A 717 9.09 -49.57 18.36
CA SER A 717 8.97 -50.14 19.69
C SER A 717 9.79 -51.46 19.89
N ASN A 718 10.14 -52.12 18.79
CA ASN A 718 11.00 -53.31 18.77
C ASN A 718 12.51 -53.02 18.63
N GLY A 719 12.90 -51.73 18.71
CA GLY A 719 14.29 -51.29 18.59
C GLY A 719 14.79 -51.05 17.17
N TRP A 720 13.98 -51.29 16.18
CA TRP A 720 14.34 -51.02 14.79
C TRP A 720 14.29 -49.52 14.49
N GLN A 721 14.93 -49.13 13.39
CA GLN A 721 14.94 -47.74 12.92
C GLN A 721 14.50 -47.66 11.45
N ILE A 722 13.60 -46.75 11.17
CA ILE A 722 13.29 -46.42 9.78
C ILE A 722 14.14 -45.18 9.43
N ARG A 723 14.87 -45.28 8.32
CA ARG A 723 15.57 -44.16 7.68
C ARG A 723 15.02 -43.89 6.31
N ILE A 724 14.54 -42.65 6.11
CA ILE A 724 14.16 -42.13 4.80
C ILE A 724 15.20 -41.05 4.49
N LEU A 725 16.15 -41.38 3.64
CA LEU A 725 17.23 -40.49 3.25
C LEU A 725 16.84 -39.70 2.01
N ASN A 726 17.25 -38.48 1.96
CA ASN A 726 16.99 -37.59 0.83
C ASN A 726 17.69 -38.00 -0.47
N SER A 727 18.72 -38.82 -0.37
CA SER A 727 19.36 -39.50 -1.50
C SER A 727 18.44 -40.50 -2.23
N GLY A 728 17.23 -40.67 -1.73
CA GLY A 728 16.26 -41.65 -2.24
C GLY A 728 16.50 -43.05 -1.66
N GLU A 729 17.37 -43.19 -0.68
CA GLU A 729 17.57 -44.46 0.01
C GLU A 729 16.65 -44.56 1.23
N TRP A 730 15.70 -45.47 1.18
CA TRP A 730 14.83 -45.80 2.27
C TRP A 730 15.19 -47.17 2.81
N LYS A 731 15.34 -47.29 4.14
CA LYS A 731 15.74 -48.54 4.77
C LYS A 731 15.20 -48.69 6.19
N ILE A 732 15.10 -49.95 6.62
CA ILE A 732 14.92 -50.35 8.01
C ILE A 732 16.25 -50.90 8.50
N ILE A 733 16.70 -50.44 9.68
CA ILE A 733 17.91 -50.91 10.35
C ILE A 733 17.46 -51.69 11.59
N PHE A 734 17.95 -52.91 11.75
CA PHE A 734 17.50 -53.83 12.78
C PHE A 734 18.21 -53.64 14.14
N ASN A 735 19.36 -52.97 14.16
CA ASN A 735 20.17 -52.71 15.36
C ASN A 735 20.47 -54.02 16.13
N GLY A 736 20.80 -55.07 15.45
CA GLY A 736 21.07 -56.39 16.03
C GLY A 736 19.85 -57.25 16.35
N ASN A 737 18.62 -56.69 16.17
CA ASN A 737 17.34 -57.41 16.38
C ASN A 737 16.80 -57.92 15.06
N MET A 738 17.49 -58.91 14.45
CA MET A 738 17.08 -59.46 13.15
C MET A 738 15.64 -60.03 13.19
N PRO A 739 14.85 -59.90 12.10
CA PRO A 739 13.59 -60.60 11.96
C PRO A 739 13.79 -62.13 11.97
N ASN A 740 12.68 -62.85 12.08
CA ASN A 740 12.77 -64.32 12.06
C ASN A 740 13.31 -64.86 10.74
N ALA A 741 13.88 -66.07 10.75
CA ALA A 741 14.54 -66.67 9.61
C ALA A 741 13.68 -66.78 8.35
N SER A 742 12.36 -66.96 8.49
CA SER A 742 11.42 -67.03 7.34
C SER A 742 11.27 -65.65 6.64
N VAL A 743 11.21 -64.59 7.39
CA VAL A 743 11.16 -63.22 6.85
C VAL A 743 12.50 -62.83 6.23
N VAL A 744 13.61 -63.16 6.89
CA VAL A 744 14.97 -62.98 6.35
C VAL A 744 15.13 -63.65 4.98
N ALA A 745 14.69 -64.89 4.87
CA ALA A 745 14.75 -65.63 3.60
C ALA A 745 13.81 -65.05 2.53
N LYS A 746 12.59 -64.68 2.92
CA LYS A 746 11.59 -64.12 2.01
C LYS A 746 12.03 -62.82 1.36
N TYR A 747 12.64 -61.94 2.12
CA TYR A 747 13.07 -60.61 1.64
C TYR A 747 14.54 -60.58 1.20
N GLY A 748 15.27 -61.69 1.36
CA GLY A 748 16.70 -61.79 0.97
C GLY A 748 17.58 -60.87 1.78
N LEU A 749 17.35 -60.73 3.10
CA LEU A 749 18.10 -59.86 3.97
C LEU A 749 19.49 -60.44 4.23
N VAL A 750 20.55 -59.66 4.00
CA VAL A 750 21.95 -60.14 4.11
C VAL A 750 22.66 -59.45 5.27
N ASP A 751 22.35 -58.18 5.51
CA ASP A 751 22.98 -57.35 6.55
C ASP A 751 21.94 -56.93 7.62
N ASP A 752 22.38 -56.16 8.63
CA ASP A 752 21.54 -55.62 9.70
C ASP A 752 20.58 -54.53 9.19
N GLU A 753 20.21 -54.57 7.89
CA GLU A 753 19.31 -53.61 7.27
C GLU A 753 18.45 -54.17 6.13
N PHE A 754 17.30 -53.57 5.88
CA PHE A 754 16.44 -53.82 4.77
C PHE A 754 16.35 -52.58 3.89
N ILE A 755 16.92 -52.63 2.70
CA ILE A 755 16.87 -51.55 1.71
C ILE A 755 15.61 -51.65 0.91
N LEU A 756 14.80 -50.61 0.91
CA LEU A 756 13.48 -50.49 0.28
C LEU A 756 13.55 -49.83 -1.10
N THR A 757 14.62 -49.09 -1.35
CA THR A 757 14.84 -48.33 -2.57
C THR A 757 14.91 -49.24 -3.81
N ASN A 758 14.38 -48.77 -4.93
CA ASN A 758 14.41 -49.45 -6.24
C ASN A 758 13.63 -50.78 -6.34
N ARG A 759 12.69 -51.03 -5.42
CA ARG A 759 11.83 -52.22 -5.51
C ARG A 759 10.59 -52.02 -6.35
N GLY A 760 10.35 -50.84 -6.90
CA GLY A 760 9.27 -50.56 -7.82
C GLY A 760 7.88 -50.46 -7.19
N GLU A 761 7.78 -50.45 -5.86
CA GLU A 761 6.55 -50.37 -5.11
C GLU A 761 6.55 -49.24 -4.10
N ASP A 762 5.38 -48.91 -3.55
CA ASP A 762 5.21 -47.93 -2.51
C ASP A 762 6.00 -48.30 -1.27
N CYS A 763 7.03 -47.52 -0.93
CA CYS A 763 7.91 -47.79 0.19
C CYS A 763 7.20 -47.71 1.54
N ILE A 764 6.18 -46.88 1.71
CA ILE A 764 5.39 -46.80 2.95
C ILE A 764 4.61 -48.09 3.15
N GLU A 765 3.93 -48.57 2.13
CA GLU A 765 3.24 -49.86 2.18
C GLU A 765 4.21 -51.02 2.39
N LEU A 766 5.35 -50.97 1.74
CA LEU A 766 6.37 -52.00 1.90
C LEU A 766 6.91 -52.05 3.34
N ILE A 767 7.19 -50.89 3.95
CA ILE A 767 7.57 -50.78 5.36
C ILE A 767 6.50 -51.41 6.26
N CYS A 768 5.24 -51.01 6.07
CA CYS A 768 4.16 -51.45 6.92
C CYS A 768 3.89 -52.96 6.75
N ARG A 769 3.89 -53.45 5.54
CA ARG A 769 3.74 -54.88 5.25
C ARG A 769 4.87 -55.69 5.88
N PHE A 770 6.10 -55.25 5.73
CA PHE A 770 7.26 -55.90 6.36
C PHE A 770 7.12 -55.95 7.90
N ILE A 771 6.78 -54.82 8.50
CA ILE A 771 6.57 -54.76 9.95
C ILE A 771 5.44 -55.69 10.41
N MET A 772 4.34 -55.80 9.66
CA MET A 772 3.22 -56.68 9.98
C MET A 772 3.60 -58.15 9.89
N GLU A 773 4.44 -58.52 8.96
CA GLU A 773 4.93 -59.91 8.82
C GLU A 773 5.93 -60.28 9.93
N CYS A 774 6.51 -59.31 10.61
CA CYS A 774 7.40 -59.48 11.73
C CYS A 774 6.71 -59.43 13.11
N ASN A 775 5.40 -59.05 13.11
CA ASN A 775 4.60 -59.09 14.32
C ASN A 775 4.26 -60.51 14.69
#